data_69096eb968a7e01d5a99dde1f24b3f48
#
_entry.id   69096eb968a7e01d5a99dde1f24b3f48
#
_cell.length_a   1.000
_cell.length_b   1.000
_cell.length_c   1.000
_cell.angle_alpha   90.00
_cell.angle_beta   90.00
_cell.angle_gamma   90.00
#
_symmetry.space_group_name_H-M   'P 1'
#
loop_
_entity.id
_entity.type
_entity.pdbx_description
1 polymer ?
#
loop_
_entity_poly.entity_id
_entity_poly.type
_entity_poly.pdbx_seq_one_letter_code
_entity_poly.pdbx_strand_id
1 'polypeptide(L)'
;MHSAIFPNPYATEVLHLKKKDLIEGISKTEYLLNLLIDKGVFPPEKKALMSYDRTREEKNSEFLDVLLSQGERACRLFFYPCLKLVEPDLYQSIRTYVGEINKNVRDARRQLIGYLLERDKEEPRVHNSDFTPPNNVYSAAPLKKVISQKMQHNHNGIFDLVATGKLSLLEELWKGKDVNAINSSQETLLHIAAQHDQVAVMKFLISKGAKLDIRDSQGRTALHRAAEMGNTSATKVLLQNGADIYALDKYSDMPLDLAVQNIHQSTVKHIVEEEIRHHKNRRTFLHVAAIKNNYNLVMVLLKSGSPVDAKDNQRKTSLFHAVNLRNENTARVLLEAGAKVDSDIMEAALNLNDKSMFSLILNYAKELPPDAMKSLLFKAVQRNLEWIIAALIDAGTDVNSRNDLQYTPLLLAAELGNVYAFNILMSKNASVEDKLPNGNSSLHLAVQSGNMHITKLLLEEGVDANAVGSQEQTPLHLTALYNQSALVEELLHVGAHINAVDQKGLTPLHVASQQGHPDIVSLLIRREADISAKDKQARTALHWAAAQPQATVARLLLSTGADANAVDKEKKTPLHFAAMGGHGEVASVLLARKASFRAKDMDGCTPLHYAAAKGHLDVAAVLLSTGKKSVNDKNVWRKTALHLASEHGQDSLIDLLMCSGANVNALDNNKDTPLHCATRFGHLESVQRLLSWTGGTGANLRAKNNVDKTPLQVAQCHHTANHQGIASLLQKKMLLIK
;
A
#
# COMPACT_ATOMS: atom_id res chain seq x y z
N MET A 1 9.36 11.80 1.18
CA MET A 1 9.02 10.40 1.55
C MET A 1 7.56 10.42 1.95
N HIS A 2 6.68 10.14 1.01
CA HIS A 2 5.24 10.11 1.26
C HIS A 2 4.87 8.71 1.75
N SER A 3 4.44 8.61 3.00
CA SER A 3 3.70 7.44 3.47
C SER A 3 2.27 7.56 2.94
N ALA A 4 2.05 7.06 1.74
CA ALA A 4 0.70 6.80 1.28
C ALA A 4 0.01 5.90 2.31
N ILE A 5 -1.19 6.27 2.73
CA ILE A 5 -2.07 5.45 3.57
C ILE A 5 -2.57 4.30 2.67
N PHE A 6 -1.71 3.32 2.41
CA PHE A 6 -2.13 2.06 1.83
C PHE A 6 -2.68 1.18 2.95
N PRO A 7 -3.84 0.53 2.75
CA PRO A 7 -4.25 -0.54 3.65
C PRO A 7 -3.10 -1.54 3.71
N ASN A 8 -2.62 -1.83 4.92
CA ASN A 8 -1.46 -2.66 5.19
C ASN A 8 -1.41 -3.90 4.26
N PRO A 9 -0.51 -3.98 3.25
CA PRO A 9 -0.52 -5.00 2.19
C PRO A 9 0.18 -6.28 2.62
N TYR A 10 0.00 -6.71 3.87
CA TYR A 10 0.80 -7.78 4.44
C TYR A 10 0.57 -9.15 3.80
N ALA A 11 -0.66 -9.49 3.40
CA ALA A 11 -0.90 -10.73 2.68
C ALA A 11 -0.28 -10.72 1.28
N THR A 12 -0.30 -9.58 0.61
CA THR A 12 0.41 -9.35 -0.65
C THR A 12 1.92 -9.47 -0.47
N GLU A 13 2.47 -8.91 0.61
CA GLU A 13 3.91 -9.01 0.92
C GLU A 13 4.34 -10.46 1.18
N VAL A 14 3.58 -11.21 1.99
CA VAL A 14 3.83 -12.64 2.22
C VAL A 14 3.75 -13.45 0.93
N LEU A 15 2.79 -13.14 0.07
CA LEU A 15 2.64 -13.82 -1.22
C LEU A 15 3.82 -13.52 -2.15
N HIS A 16 4.34 -12.29 -2.17
CA HIS A 16 5.56 -11.95 -2.90
C HIS A 16 6.77 -12.70 -2.38
N LEU A 17 7.00 -12.70 -1.06
CA LEU A 17 8.16 -13.33 -0.44
C LEU A 17 8.15 -14.86 -0.58
N LYS A 18 6.96 -15.47 -0.57
CA LYS A 18 6.77 -16.92 -0.68
C LYS A 18 6.30 -17.39 -2.07
N LYS A 19 6.39 -16.52 -3.07
CA LYS A 19 5.91 -16.80 -4.43
C LYS A 19 6.55 -18.07 -5.00
N LYS A 20 7.86 -18.26 -4.81
CA LYS A 20 8.57 -19.45 -5.29
C LYS A 20 8.06 -20.73 -4.63
N ASP A 21 7.96 -20.74 -3.30
CA ASP A 21 7.47 -21.89 -2.53
C ASP A 21 6.01 -22.23 -2.94
N LEU A 22 5.20 -21.20 -3.23
CA LEU A 22 3.82 -21.35 -3.70
C LEU A 22 3.76 -21.91 -5.13
N ILE A 23 4.61 -21.46 -6.05
CA ILE A 23 4.67 -21.96 -7.42
C ILE A 23 5.00 -23.46 -7.43
N GLU A 24 5.97 -23.89 -6.63
CA GLU A 24 6.40 -25.27 -6.53
C GLU A 24 5.38 -26.13 -5.76
N GLY A 25 4.75 -25.57 -4.70
CA GLY A 25 3.91 -26.31 -3.75
C GLY A 25 2.45 -26.48 -4.16
N ILE A 26 1.87 -25.58 -4.99
CA ILE A 26 0.48 -25.71 -5.41
C ILE A 26 0.33 -26.83 -6.43
N SER A 27 -0.42 -27.88 -6.05
CA SER A 27 -0.69 -29.03 -6.94
C SER A 27 -2.04 -28.93 -7.64
N LYS A 28 -3.02 -28.21 -7.05
CA LYS A 28 -4.42 -28.16 -7.49
C LYS A 28 -4.86 -26.75 -7.87
N THR A 29 -4.14 -26.11 -8.78
CA THR A 29 -4.35 -24.71 -9.18
C THR A 29 -5.76 -24.44 -9.71
N GLU A 30 -6.30 -25.36 -10.50
CA GLU A 30 -7.65 -25.22 -11.07
C GLU A 30 -8.75 -25.22 -9.99
N TYR A 31 -8.58 -26.04 -8.95
CA TYR A 31 -9.51 -26.09 -7.84
C TYR A 31 -9.44 -24.80 -6.99
N LEU A 32 -8.24 -24.28 -6.74
CA LEU A 32 -8.03 -22.98 -6.09
C LEU A 32 -8.67 -21.83 -6.87
N LEU A 33 -8.51 -21.85 -8.21
CA LEU A 33 -9.12 -20.86 -9.09
C LEU A 33 -10.64 -20.88 -9.00
N ASN A 34 -11.25 -22.07 -9.08
CA ASN A 34 -12.71 -22.22 -8.96
C ASN A 34 -13.22 -21.70 -7.60
N LEU A 35 -12.55 -22.02 -6.48
CA LEU A 35 -12.91 -21.52 -5.17
C LEU A 35 -12.83 -19.99 -5.08
N LEU A 36 -11.83 -19.38 -5.73
CA LEU A 36 -11.70 -17.92 -5.75
C LEU A 36 -12.73 -17.23 -6.65
N ILE A 37 -13.18 -17.91 -7.72
CA ILE A 37 -14.31 -17.46 -8.54
C ILE A 37 -15.60 -17.52 -7.71
N ASP A 38 -15.86 -18.62 -6.99
CA ASP A 38 -17.02 -18.78 -6.12
C ASP A 38 -17.06 -17.74 -4.97
N LYS A 39 -15.89 -17.29 -4.52
CA LYS A 39 -15.73 -16.22 -3.53
C LYS A 39 -15.80 -14.81 -4.12
N GLY A 40 -16.00 -14.67 -5.43
CA GLY A 40 -16.07 -13.38 -6.12
C GLY A 40 -14.74 -12.63 -6.20
N VAL A 41 -13.61 -13.34 -6.08
CA VAL A 41 -12.25 -12.76 -6.22
C VAL A 41 -11.85 -12.66 -7.67
N PHE A 42 -12.18 -13.66 -8.47
CA PHE A 42 -11.93 -13.68 -9.90
C PHE A 42 -13.24 -13.70 -10.71
N PRO A 43 -13.29 -13.00 -11.84
CA PRO A 43 -14.39 -13.13 -12.77
C PRO A 43 -14.33 -14.50 -13.48
N PRO A 44 -15.48 -15.10 -13.85
CA PRO A 44 -15.55 -16.45 -14.47
C PRO A 44 -14.74 -16.59 -15.76
N GLU A 45 -14.51 -15.50 -16.48
CA GLU A 45 -13.74 -15.46 -17.74
C GLU A 45 -12.27 -15.79 -17.52
N LYS A 46 -11.75 -15.65 -16.31
CA LYS A 46 -10.38 -16.02 -15.94
C LYS A 46 -10.11 -17.53 -15.94
N LYS A 47 -11.13 -18.37 -16.13
CA LYS A 47 -10.94 -19.81 -16.40
C LYS A 47 -10.08 -20.07 -17.64
N ALA A 48 -10.05 -19.16 -18.59
CA ALA A 48 -9.21 -19.25 -19.80
C ALA A 48 -7.69 -19.16 -19.49
N LEU A 49 -7.29 -18.70 -18.29
CA LEU A 49 -5.88 -18.70 -17.85
C LEU A 49 -5.27 -20.12 -17.74
N MET A 50 -6.10 -21.17 -17.77
CA MET A 50 -5.68 -22.57 -17.65
C MET A 50 -5.58 -23.28 -19.00
N SER A 51 -5.08 -22.60 -20.05
CA SER A 51 -4.86 -23.23 -21.35
C SER A 51 -3.96 -24.46 -21.25
N TYR A 52 -4.25 -25.51 -22.05
CA TYR A 52 -3.66 -26.82 -21.94
C TYR A 52 -2.15 -26.91 -22.25
N ASP A 53 -1.56 -25.87 -22.87
CA ASP A 53 -0.19 -25.91 -23.41
C ASP A 53 0.91 -25.35 -22.46
N ARG A 54 0.61 -25.17 -21.17
CA ARG A 54 1.57 -24.58 -20.20
C ARG A 54 1.93 -25.56 -19.10
N THR A 55 3.15 -25.45 -18.58
CA THR A 55 3.60 -26.23 -17.43
C THR A 55 2.82 -25.83 -16.15
N ARG A 56 2.81 -26.72 -15.15
CA ARG A 56 2.17 -26.45 -13.86
C ARG A 56 2.73 -25.19 -13.19
N GLU A 57 4.04 -25.01 -13.25
CA GLU A 57 4.74 -23.88 -12.63
C GLU A 57 4.40 -22.57 -13.33
N GLU A 58 4.30 -22.55 -14.65
CA GLU A 58 3.87 -21.37 -15.41
C GLU A 58 2.42 -20.98 -15.08
N LYS A 59 1.51 -21.96 -14.98
CA LYS A 59 0.12 -21.72 -14.56
C LYS A 59 0.04 -21.15 -13.15
N ASN A 60 0.81 -21.72 -12.22
CA ASN A 60 0.88 -21.23 -10.84
C ASN A 60 1.45 -19.82 -10.77
N SER A 61 2.49 -19.52 -11.53
CA SER A 61 3.09 -18.18 -11.58
C SER A 61 2.09 -17.13 -12.05
N GLU A 62 1.42 -17.39 -13.18
CA GLU A 62 0.42 -16.48 -13.75
C GLU A 62 -0.80 -16.31 -12.82
N PHE A 63 -1.26 -17.42 -12.23
CA PHE A 63 -2.33 -17.41 -11.24
C PHE A 63 -2.00 -16.50 -10.04
N LEU A 64 -0.79 -16.61 -9.49
CA LEU A 64 -0.34 -15.79 -8.36
C LEU A 64 -0.13 -14.32 -8.75
N ASP A 65 0.32 -14.03 -9.98
CA ASP A 65 0.45 -12.66 -10.48
C ASP A 65 -0.91 -11.97 -10.64
N VAL A 66 -1.88 -12.69 -11.19
CA VAL A 66 -3.26 -12.20 -11.27
C VAL A 66 -3.84 -11.99 -9.87
N LEU A 67 -3.60 -12.91 -8.93
CA LEU A 67 -4.05 -12.79 -7.54
C LEU A 67 -3.46 -11.55 -6.85
N LEU A 68 -2.17 -11.29 -7.04
CA LEU A 68 -1.49 -10.10 -6.53
C LEU A 68 -2.11 -8.82 -7.08
N SER A 69 -2.48 -8.80 -8.35
CA SER A 69 -3.13 -7.64 -8.97
C SER A 69 -4.51 -7.32 -8.38
N GLN A 70 -5.19 -8.30 -7.75
CA GLN A 70 -6.48 -8.11 -7.08
C GLN A 70 -6.36 -7.52 -5.66
N GLY A 71 -5.14 -7.36 -5.15
CA GLY A 71 -4.81 -6.67 -3.91
C GLY A 71 -4.98 -7.49 -2.64
N GLU A 72 -4.83 -6.82 -1.50
CA GLU A 72 -4.71 -7.41 -0.17
C GLU A 72 -5.90 -8.30 0.24
N ARG A 73 -7.13 -7.87 -0.06
CA ARG A 73 -8.34 -8.66 0.26
C ARG A 73 -8.37 -10.00 -0.46
N ALA A 74 -7.99 -10.01 -1.74
CA ALA A 74 -7.93 -11.23 -2.54
C ALA A 74 -6.85 -12.19 -2.02
N CYS A 75 -5.68 -11.67 -1.67
CA CYS A 75 -4.58 -12.45 -1.10
C CYS A 75 -4.96 -13.07 0.25
N ARG A 76 -5.70 -12.35 1.10
CA ARG A 76 -6.22 -12.92 2.37
C ARG A 76 -7.22 -14.05 2.15
N LEU A 77 -8.15 -13.89 1.22
CA LEU A 77 -9.12 -14.95 0.86
C LEU A 77 -8.45 -16.17 0.22
N PHE A 78 -7.35 -15.95 -0.50
CA PHE A 78 -6.53 -17.05 -1.02
C PHE A 78 -5.88 -17.84 0.11
N PHE A 79 -5.23 -17.19 1.07
CA PHE A 79 -4.62 -17.91 2.20
C PHE A 79 -5.67 -18.61 3.06
N TYR A 80 -6.78 -17.93 3.36
CA TYR A 80 -7.87 -18.48 4.13
C TYR A 80 -9.24 -18.06 3.56
N PRO A 81 -10.17 -18.98 3.25
CA PRO A 81 -10.10 -20.42 3.47
C PRO A 81 -9.47 -21.25 2.33
N CYS A 82 -9.16 -20.62 1.14
CA CYS A 82 -8.93 -21.41 -0.08
C CYS A 82 -7.70 -22.30 0.00
N LEU A 83 -6.51 -21.75 0.31
CA LEU A 83 -5.27 -22.52 0.39
C LEU A 83 -5.33 -23.58 1.51
N LYS A 84 -5.94 -23.22 2.67
CA LYS A 84 -6.12 -24.14 3.80
C LYS A 84 -6.92 -25.39 3.42
N LEU A 85 -7.96 -25.23 2.57
CA LEU A 85 -8.81 -26.35 2.13
C LEU A 85 -8.14 -27.21 1.07
N VAL A 86 -7.35 -26.62 0.18
CA VAL A 86 -6.83 -27.29 -1.00
C VAL A 86 -5.43 -27.86 -0.78
N GLU A 87 -4.57 -27.11 -0.11
CA GLU A 87 -3.17 -27.46 0.16
C GLU A 87 -2.86 -27.19 1.65
N PRO A 88 -3.37 -28.01 2.58
CA PRO A 88 -3.27 -27.78 4.02
C PRO A 88 -1.82 -27.74 4.55
N ASP A 89 -0.94 -28.56 3.99
CA ASP A 89 0.47 -28.62 4.40
C ASP A 89 1.23 -27.34 3.98
N LEU A 90 0.98 -26.88 2.75
CA LEU A 90 1.55 -25.64 2.24
C LEU A 90 1.03 -24.43 3.04
N TYR A 91 -0.27 -24.41 3.36
CA TYR A 91 -0.88 -23.42 4.23
C TYR A 91 -0.21 -23.39 5.61
N GLN A 92 0.02 -24.56 6.23
CA GLN A 92 0.65 -24.67 7.54
C GLN A 92 2.11 -24.19 7.52
N SER A 93 2.86 -24.48 6.46
CA SER A 93 4.22 -23.98 6.25
C SER A 93 4.25 -22.43 6.23
N ILE A 94 3.36 -21.82 5.45
CA ILE A 94 3.27 -20.35 5.36
C ILE A 94 2.82 -19.75 6.69
N ARG A 95 1.85 -20.36 7.37
CA ARG A 95 1.37 -19.92 8.69
C ARG A 95 2.50 -19.95 9.74
N THR A 96 3.34 -20.98 9.72
CA THR A 96 4.51 -21.08 10.60
C THR A 96 5.52 -19.97 10.30
N TYR A 97 5.86 -19.76 9.04
CA TYR A 97 6.74 -18.68 8.59
C TYR A 97 6.24 -17.29 9.04
N VAL A 98 4.95 -17.01 8.85
CA VAL A 98 4.32 -15.77 9.29
C VAL A 98 4.36 -15.65 10.83
N GLY A 99 4.21 -16.78 11.55
CA GLY A 99 4.32 -16.86 13.01
C GLY A 99 5.71 -16.54 13.53
N GLU A 100 6.75 -16.99 12.86
CA GLU A 100 8.15 -16.74 13.22
C GLU A 100 8.55 -15.28 13.02
N ILE A 101 8.17 -14.67 11.88
CA ILE A 101 8.39 -13.24 11.63
C ILE A 101 7.72 -12.38 12.69
N ASN A 102 6.52 -12.75 13.14
CA ASN A 102 5.75 -11.97 14.11
C ASN A 102 6.33 -11.97 15.51
N LYS A 103 7.18 -12.92 15.89
CA LYS A 103 7.87 -12.91 17.17
C LYS A 103 8.83 -11.72 17.32
N ASN A 104 9.31 -11.19 16.22
CA ASN A 104 10.34 -10.15 16.15
C ASN A 104 9.84 -8.75 15.79
N VAL A 105 8.55 -8.58 15.42
CA VAL A 105 8.02 -7.30 14.91
C VAL A 105 6.78 -6.87 15.70
N ARG A 106 6.85 -5.69 16.35
CA ARG A 106 5.79 -5.11 17.20
C ARG A 106 4.72 -4.31 16.47
N ASP A 107 4.57 -4.46 15.15
CA ASP A 107 3.81 -3.51 14.34
C ASP A 107 2.59 -4.14 13.62
N ALA A 108 1.87 -3.37 12.83
CA ALA A 108 0.63 -3.68 12.09
C ALA A 108 0.66 -5.00 11.27
N ARG A 109 1.82 -5.63 11.12
CA ARG A 109 2.04 -6.94 10.47
C ARG A 109 1.36 -8.12 11.20
N ARG A 110 0.85 -7.89 12.42
CA ARG A 110 0.07 -8.89 13.19
C ARG A 110 -1.29 -9.23 12.57
N GLN A 111 -1.77 -8.46 11.61
CA GLN A 111 -3.13 -8.62 11.10
C GLN A 111 -3.38 -9.93 10.35
N LEU A 112 -2.41 -10.47 9.60
CA LEU A 112 -2.61 -11.74 8.91
C LEU A 112 -2.65 -12.91 9.89
N ILE A 113 -1.78 -12.92 10.92
CA ILE A 113 -1.77 -13.97 11.96
C ILE A 113 -3.05 -13.92 12.78
N GLY A 114 -3.48 -12.72 13.22
CA GLY A 114 -4.74 -12.56 13.92
C GLY A 114 -5.91 -13.09 13.11
N TYR A 115 -5.98 -12.72 11.84
CA TYR A 115 -7.00 -13.19 10.92
C TYR A 115 -7.01 -14.72 10.76
N LEU A 116 -5.83 -15.34 10.56
CA LEU A 116 -5.71 -16.80 10.42
C LEU A 116 -6.06 -17.53 11.72
N LEU A 117 -5.63 -17.01 12.88
CA LEU A 117 -5.91 -17.61 14.19
C LEU A 117 -7.36 -17.46 14.62
N GLU A 118 -8.00 -16.32 14.33
CA GLU A 118 -9.43 -16.09 14.62
C GLU A 118 -10.30 -17.02 13.79
N ARG A 119 -10.01 -17.17 12.51
CA ARG A 119 -10.75 -18.09 11.63
C ARG A 119 -10.61 -19.55 12.02
N ASP A 120 -9.46 -19.97 12.52
CA ASP A 120 -9.26 -21.34 13.03
C ASP A 120 -10.09 -21.64 14.30
N LYS A 121 -10.49 -20.60 15.04
CA LYS A 121 -11.35 -20.74 16.22
C LYS A 121 -12.84 -20.78 15.89
N GLU A 122 -13.26 -20.24 14.76
CA GLU A 122 -14.65 -20.18 14.32
C GLU A 122 -15.15 -21.51 13.72
N GLU A 123 -14.26 -22.43 13.34
CA GLU A 123 -14.65 -23.74 12.82
C GLU A 123 -14.82 -24.77 13.96
N PRO A 124 -16.02 -25.37 14.16
CA PRO A 124 -16.14 -26.53 15.00
C PRO A 124 -15.30 -27.66 14.41
N ARG A 125 -14.51 -28.33 15.24
CA ARG A 125 -13.76 -29.53 14.85
C ARG A 125 -14.71 -30.54 14.28
N VAL A 126 -14.73 -30.68 12.95
CA VAL A 126 -15.42 -31.76 12.27
C VAL A 126 -14.60 -33.02 12.53
N HIS A 127 -15.06 -33.85 13.47
CA HIS A 127 -14.58 -35.21 13.55
C HIS A 127 -15.00 -35.96 12.30
N ASN A 128 -14.01 -36.45 11.56
CA ASN A 128 -14.22 -37.45 10.53
C ASN A 128 -14.93 -38.67 11.11
N SER A 129 -16.12 -38.94 10.65
CA SER A 129 -16.69 -40.28 10.68
C SER A 129 -17.54 -40.47 9.42
N ASP A 130 -16.96 -41.20 8.52
CA ASP A 130 -17.52 -42.16 7.57
C ASP A 130 -18.88 -41.87 6.92
N PHE A 131 -18.76 -41.56 5.62
CA PHE A 131 -19.82 -41.80 4.64
C PHE A 131 -19.88 -43.30 4.28
N THR A 132 -21.01 -43.92 4.61
CA THR A 132 -21.49 -45.11 3.88
C THR A 132 -22.94 -44.92 3.50
N PRO A 133 -23.36 -45.32 2.30
CA PRO A 133 -24.71 -45.08 1.79
C PRO A 133 -25.73 -46.11 2.28
N PRO A 134 -27.04 -45.82 2.14
CA PRO A 134 -28.10 -46.61 2.77
C PRO A 134 -28.42 -47.84 1.91
N ASN A 135 -28.54 -48.98 2.56
CA ASN A 135 -29.28 -50.11 2.00
C ASN A 135 -30.30 -50.67 3.01
N ASN A 136 -31.49 -50.82 2.46
CA ASN A 136 -32.69 -51.44 3.06
C ASN A 136 -32.40 -52.83 3.67
N VAL A 137 -33.19 -53.21 4.69
CA VAL A 137 -34.11 -54.34 4.65
C VAL A 137 -34.55 -54.75 6.06
N TYR A 138 -35.85 -54.65 6.31
CA TYR A 138 -36.78 -55.45 7.12
C TYR A 138 -36.39 -56.22 8.39
N SER A 139 -37.28 -55.99 9.37
CA SER A 139 -38.00 -56.91 10.24
C SER A 139 -37.51 -57.07 11.68
N ALA A 140 -38.40 -56.78 12.55
CA ALA A 140 -38.94 -57.50 13.70
C ALA A 140 -39.23 -56.60 14.93
N ALA A 141 -40.44 -56.19 15.05
CA ALA A 141 -41.05 -55.98 16.36
C ALA A 141 -41.48 -57.36 16.92
N PRO A 142 -41.92 -57.55 18.18
CA PRO A 142 -42.33 -56.59 19.19
C PRO A 142 -41.89 -57.02 20.61
N LEU A 143 -41.82 -56.15 21.56
CA LEU A 143 -42.05 -56.48 23.01
C LEU A 143 -41.65 -55.33 23.98
N LYS A 144 -41.85 -54.05 23.62
CA LYS A 144 -41.66 -52.93 24.56
C LYS A 144 -42.83 -51.95 24.63
N LYS A 145 -44.00 -52.33 24.15
CA LYS A 145 -45.16 -51.40 24.04
C LYS A 145 -46.09 -51.35 25.29
N VAL A 146 -45.79 -52.11 26.33
CA VAL A 146 -46.64 -52.15 27.51
C VAL A 146 -46.12 -51.41 28.73
N ILE A 147 -44.85 -51.11 28.78
CA ILE A 147 -44.22 -50.36 29.92
C ILE A 147 -44.18 -48.84 29.67
N SER A 148 -44.17 -48.37 28.42
CA SER A 148 -44.13 -46.94 28.10
C SER A 148 -45.48 -46.22 28.26
N GLN A 149 -46.63 -46.90 28.17
CA GLN A 149 -47.96 -46.27 28.30
C GLN A 149 -48.33 -45.96 29.76
N LYS A 150 -47.77 -46.66 30.76
CA LYS A 150 -48.02 -46.36 32.18
C LYS A 150 -47.11 -45.26 32.74
N MET A 151 -45.97 -44.99 32.13
CA MET A 151 -45.10 -43.84 32.49
C MET A 151 -45.53 -42.54 31.80
N GLN A 152 -46.10 -42.57 30.59
CA GLN A 152 -46.61 -41.39 29.91
C GLN A 152 -47.79 -40.73 30.60
N HIS A 153 -48.67 -41.49 31.28
CA HIS A 153 -49.80 -40.91 31.98
C HIS A 153 -49.46 -40.17 33.29
N ASN A 154 -48.30 -40.45 33.92
CA ASN A 154 -47.86 -39.70 35.11
C ASN A 154 -47.09 -38.45 34.83
N HIS A 155 -46.45 -38.29 33.60
CA HIS A 155 -45.81 -37.09 33.21
C HIS A 155 -46.77 -36.01 32.68
N ASN A 156 -47.81 -36.37 31.93
CA ASN A 156 -48.81 -35.40 31.43
C ASN A 156 -49.60 -34.72 32.59
N GLY A 157 -49.83 -35.36 33.67
CA GLY A 157 -50.56 -34.77 34.83
C GLY A 157 -49.78 -33.62 35.51
N ILE A 158 -48.44 -33.59 35.46
CA ILE A 158 -47.66 -32.51 36.09
C ILE A 158 -47.64 -31.28 35.20
N PHE A 159 -47.56 -31.44 33.87
CA PHE A 159 -47.64 -30.34 32.90
C PHE A 159 -49.02 -29.66 32.96
N ASP A 160 -50.11 -30.43 33.16
CA ASP A 160 -51.47 -29.90 33.31
C ASP A 160 -51.59 -29.08 34.60
N LEU A 161 -51.02 -29.54 35.70
CA LEU A 161 -50.99 -28.79 36.97
C LEU A 161 -50.19 -27.45 36.83
N VAL A 162 -49.12 -27.48 36.12
CA VAL A 162 -48.31 -26.27 35.80
C VAL A 162 -49.08 -25.32 34.91
N ALA A 163 -49.71 -25.80 33.84
CA ALA A 163 -50.54 -25.00 32.94
C ALA A 163 -51.71 -24.32 33.65
N THR A 164 -52.40 -25.06 34.62
CA THR A 164 -53.55 -24.56 35.38
C THR A 164 -53.18 -23.77 36.64
N GLY A 165 -51.88 -23.64 36.96
CA GLY A 165 -51.35 -22.83 38.06
C GLY A 165 -51.64 -23.39 39.45
N LYS A 166 -51.94 -24.68 39.61
CA LYS A 166 -52.25 -25.31 40.88
C LYS A 166 -50.99 -25.58 41.74
N LEU A 167 -50.45 -24.51 42.30
CA LEU A 167 -49.13 -24.53 43.01
C LEU A 167 -49.19 -25.48 44.23
N SER A 168 -50.28 -25.45 45.07
CA SER A 168 -50.40 -26.30 46.26
C SER A 168 -50.33 -27.78 45.93
N LEU A 169 -51.04 -28.22 44.88
CA LEU A 169 -51.00 -29.60 44.41
C LEU A 169 -49.63 -29.96 43.77
N LEU A 170 -48.98 -29.00 43.11
CA LEU A 170 -47.68 -29.20 42.58
C LEU A 170 -46.58 -29.37 43.66
N GLU A 171 -46.71 -28.62 44.76
CA GLU A 171 -45.81 -28.73 45.91
C GLU A 171 -45.95 -30.07 46.62
N GLU A 172 -47.19 -30.55 46.82
CA GLU A 172 -47.45 -31.84 47.41
C GLU A 172 -46.93 -33.02 46.58
N LEU A 173 -47.01 -32.92 45.27
CA LEU A 173 -46.59 -33.95 44.32
C LEU A 173 -45.08 -33.85 43.91
N TRP A 174 -44.36 -32.86 44.43
CA TRP A 174 -43.02 -32.56 44.00
C TRP A 174 -41.92 -33.53 44.44
N LYS A 175 -42.20 -34.63 45.10
CA LYS A 175 -41.25 -35.58 45.73
C LYS A 175 -40.14 -36.02 44.72
N GLY A 176 -39.00 -35.30 44.67
CA GLY A 176 -37.82 -35.72 43.94
C GLY A 176 -37.93 -35.73 42.39
N LYS A 177 -38.88 -34.98 41.82
CA LYS A 177 -39.07 -34.87 40.37
C LYS A 177 -38.03 -33.97 39.73
N ASP A 178 -37.64 -34.29 38.49
CA ASP A 178 -36.74 -33.46 37.72
C ASP A 178 -37.42 -32.15 37.28
N VAL A 179 -36.92 -31.02 37.77
CA VAL A 179 -37.44 -29.69 37.48
C VAL A 179 -37.30 -29.32 36.00
N ASN A 180 -36.36 -29.93 35.30
CA ASN A 180 -36.09 -29.74 33.89
C ASN A 180 -36.63 -30.83 32.99
N ALA A 181 -37.57 -31.65 33.52
CA ALA A 181 -38.27 -32.67 32.75
C ALA A 181 -38.95 -32.04 31.53
N ILE A 182 -38.91 -32.74 30.40
CA ILE A 182 -39.45 -32.29 29.10
C ILE A 182 -40.64 -33.14 28.67
N ASN A 183 -41.59 -32.49 27.99
CA ASN A 183 -42.75 -33.20 27.35
C ASN A 183 -42.36 -33.72 25.95
N SER A 184 -43.30 -34.24 25.18
CA SER A 184 -43.12 -34.73 23.81
C SER A 184 -42.65 -33.66 22.82
N SER A 185 -42.95 -32.38 23.11
CA SER A 185 -42.53 -31.20 22.34
C SER A 185 -41.21 -30.62 22.84
N GLN A 186 -40.46 -31.33 23.70
CA GLN A 186 -39.25 -30.88 24.37
C GLN A 186 -39.43 -29.62 25.24
N GLU A 187 -40.65 -29.28 25.61
CA GLU A 187 -40.96 -28.15 26.49
C GLU A 187 -40.73 -28.56 27.95
N THR A 188 -40.07 -27.72 28.74
CA THR A 188 -39.95 -27.93 30.20
C THR A 188 -41.18 -27.38 30.91
N LEU A 189 -41.31 -27.72 32.18
CA LEU A 189 -42.34 -27.15 33.05
C LEU A 189 -42.31 -25.61 33.07
N LEU A 190 -41.11 -25.02 32.96
CA LEU A 190 -40.93 -23.56 32.90
C LEU A 190 -41.46 -22.95 31.60
N HIS A 191 -41.35 -23.65 30.46
CA HIS A 191 -41.97 -23.22 29.21
C HIS A 191 -43.47 -23.12 29.31
N ILE A 192 -44.10 -24.18 29.86
CA ILE A 192 -45.57 -24.24 30.05
C ILE A 192 -46.03 -23.17 31.04
N ALA A 193 -45.35 -23.03 32.19
CA ALA A 193 -45.63 -21.98 33.15
C ALA A 193 -45.55 -20.56 32.56
N ALA A 194 -44.52 -20.32 31.73
CA ALA A 194 -44.29 -19.04 31.03
C ALA A 194 -45.38 -18.77 29.97
N GLN A 195 -45.78 -19.81 29.21
CA GLN A 195 -46.81 -19.73 28.18
C GLN A 195 -48.20 -19.40 28.77
N HIS A 196 -48.47 -19.84 30.01
CA HIS A 196 -49.78 -19.64 30.68
C HIS A 196 -49.76 -18.56 31.79
N ASP A 197 -48.73 -17.71 31.84
CA ASP A 197 -48.47 -16.62 32.83
C ASP A 197 -48.59 -17.07 34.29
N GLN A 198 -48.20 -18.31 34.61
CA GLN A 198 -48.31 -18.90 35.94
C GLN A 198 -47.13 -18.46 36.83
N VAL A 199 -47.13 -17.18 37.22
CA VAL A 199 -46.03 -16.51 37.95
C VAL A 199 -45.65 -17.24 39.25
N ALA A 200 -46.61 -17.70 40.04
CA ALA A 200 -46.35 -18.40 41.31
C ALA A 200 -45.62 -19.73 41.07
N VAL A 201 -46.06 -20.48 40.05
CA VAL A 201 -45.45 -21.76 39.66
C VAL A 201 -44.03 -21.49 39.08
N MET A 202 -43.84 -20.45 38.26
CA MET A 202 -42.55 -20.09 37.73
C MET A 202 -41.54 -19.80 38.84
N LYS A 203 -41.91 -18.97 39.83
CA LYS A 203 -41.07 -18.66 40.98
C LYS A 203 -40.69 -19.93 41.77
N PHE A 204 -41.63 -20.84 41.96
CA PHE A 204 -41.37 -22.14 42.59
C PHE A 204 -40.40 -22.98 41.78
N LEU A 205 -40.60 -23.15 40.46
CA LEU A 205 -39.70 -23.91 39.58
C LEU A 205 -38.29 -23.33 39.56
N ILE A 206 -38.14 -22.02 39.46
CA ILE A 206 -36.87 -21.35 39.49
C ILE A 206 -36.19 -21.56 40.85
N SER A 207 -36.92 -21.49 41.98
CA SER A 207 -36.36 -21.77 43.31
C SER A 207 -35.89 -23.23 43.47
N LYS A 208 -36.42 -24.15 42.67
CA LYS A 208 -36.01 -25.56 42.61
C LYS A 208 -34.88 -25.81 41.59
N GLY A 209 -34.36 -24.76 40.95
CA GLY A 209 -33.24 -24.86 40.03
C GLY A 209 -33.62 -25.09 38.56
N ALA A 210 -34.83 -24.65 38.14
CA ALA A 210 -35.19 -24.67 36.73
C ALA A 210 -34.25 -23.83 35.90
N LYS A 211 -33.69 -24.41 34.84
CA LYS A 211 -32.81 -23.72 33.90
C LYS A 211 -33.62 -22.85 32.91
N LEU A 212 -33.20 -21.61 32.72
CA LEU A 212 -33.89 -20.62 31.90
C LEU A 212 -33.56 -20.76 30.41
N ASP A 213 -32.45 -21.41 30.09
CA ASP A 213 -31.82 -21.50 28.76
C ASP A 213 -32.17 -22.79 27.98
N ILE A 214 -32.93 -23.70 28.57
CA ILE A 214 -33.39 -24.91 27.88
C ILE A 214 -34.27 -24.52 26.71
N ARG A 215 -34.08 -25.22 25.59
CA ARG A 215 -34.78 -24.96 24.33
C ARG A 215 -35.77 -26.06 24.00
N ASP A 216 -36.96 -25.67 23.56
CA ASP A 216 -38.00 -26.60 23.08
C ASP A 216 -37.67 -27.13 21.65
N SER A 217 -38.61 -27.88 21.07
CA SER A 217 -38.50 -28.44 19.72
C SER A 217 -38.32 -27.39 18.61
N GLN A 218 -38.69 -26.13 18.85
CA GLN A 218 -38.51 -24.99 17.93
C GLN A 218 -37.25 -24.16 18.25
N GLY A 219 -36.46 -24.57 19.24
CA GLY A 219 -35.29 -23.83 19.72
C GLY A 219 -35.64 -22.65 20.64
N ARG A 220 -36.92 -22.54 21.10
CA ARG A 220 -37.41 -21.45 21.93
C ARG A 220 -37.12 -21.71 23.41
N THR A 221 -36.78 -20.65 24.13
CA THR A 221 -36.65 -20.65 25.58
C THR A 221 -38.01 -20.29 26.24
N ALA A 222 -38.13 -20.43 27.55
CA ALA A 222 -39.28 -19.98 28.27
C ALA A 222 -39.61 -18.50 28.06
N LEU A 223 -38.57 -17.66 27.87
CA LEU A 223 -38.74 -16.23 27.55
C LEU A 223 -39.37 -16.02 26.17
N HIS A 224 -39.02 -16.82 25.16
CA HIS A 224 -39.67 -16.78 23.84
C HIS A 224 -41.18 -17.09 23.98
N ARG A 225 -41.56 -18.12 24.78
CA ARG A 225 -42.95 -18.49 24.98
C ARG A 225 -43.74 -17.40 25.71
N ALA A 226 -43.16 -16.80 26.77
CA ALA A 226 -43.77 -15.67 27.46
C ALA A 226 -43.94 -14.46 26.51
N ALA A 227 -42.97 -14.17 25.69
CA ALA A 227 -42.96 -13.06 24.74
C ALA A 227 -43.97 -13.27 23.60
N GLU A 228 -44.07 -14.48 23.06
CA GLU A 228 -45.03 -14.88 22.02
C GLU A 228 -46.46 -14.69 22.47
N MET A 229 -46.76 -15.04 23.74
CA MET A 229 -48.10 -14.92 24.32
C MET A 229 -48.44 -13.56 24.94
N GLY A 230 -47.43 -12.64 24.99
CA GLY A 230 -47.59 -11.34 25.61
C GLY A 230 -47.66 -11.34 27.13
N ASN A 231 -47.23 -12.41 27.78
CA ASN A 231 -47.30 -12.63 29.22
C ASN A 231 -46.30 -11.76 29.98
N THR A 232 -46.70 -10.52 30.24
CA THR A 232 -45.82 -9.48 30.80
C THR A 232 -45.30 -9.88 32.19
N SER A 233 -46.13 -10.53 33.03
CA SER A 233 -45.74 -10.93 34.38
C SER A 233 -44.71 -12.06 34.36
N ALA A 234 -44.91 -13.05 33.50
CA ALA A 234 -43.95 -14.14 33.25
C ALA A 234 -42.63 -13.60 32.71
N THR A 235 -42.71 -12.71 31.71
CA THR A 235 -41.54 -12.04 31.15
C THR A 235 -40.68 -11.32 32.21
N LYS A 236 -41.35 -10.54 33.11
CA LYS A 236 -40.64 -9.86 34.23
C LYS A 236 -39.91 -10.84 35.14
N VAL A 237 -40.56 -11.96 35.52
CA VAL A 237 -39.93 -12.95 36.38
C VAL A 237 -38.71 -13.59 35.71
N LEU A 238 -38.80 -13.93 34.43
CA LEU A 238 -37.70 -14.52 33.68
C LEU A 238 -36.52 -13.54 33.55
N LEU A 239 -36.82 -12.28 33.21
CA LEU A 239 -35.79 -11.22 33.10
C LEU A 239 -35.08 -10.96 34.43
N GLN A 240 -35.86 -10.87 35.55
CA GLN A 240 -35.29 -10.68 36.90
C GLN A 240 -34.38 -11.83 37.35
N ASN A 241 -34.53 -13.01 36.77
CA ASN A 241 -33.71 -14.18 37.08
C ASN A 241 -32.61 -14.40 36.01
N GLY A 242 -32.38 -13.46 35.09
CA GLY A 242 -31.26 -13.46 34.16
C GLY A 242 -31.48 -14.29 32.89
N ALA A 243 -32.73 -14.44 32.43
CA ALA A 243 -33.00 -15.07 31.13
C ALA A 243 -32.34 -14.29 30.00
N ASP A 244 -31.75 -15.01 29.04
CA ASP A 244 -31.06 -14.42 27.89
C ASP A 244 -32.04 -13.76 26.93
N ILE A 245 -32.00 -12.43 26.85
CA ILE A 245 -32.86 -11.61 25.97
C ILE A 245 -32.47 -11.71 24.50
N TYR A 246 -31.27 -12.20 24.19
CA TYR A 246 -30.72 -12.33 22.82
C TYR A 246 -30.74 -13.79 22.32
N ALA A 247 -31.33 -14.70 23.07
CA ALA A 247 -31.47 -16.09 22.63
C ALA A 247 -32.19 -16.14 21.28
N LEU A 248 -31.69 -16.96 20.35
CA LEU A 248 -32.32 -17.16 19.03
C LEU A 248 -33.03 -18.51 18.97
N ASP A 249 -34.22 -18.53 18.41
CA ASP A 249 -34.90 -19.78 18.06
C ASP A 249 -34.41 -20.37 16.73
N LYS A 250 -35.03 -21.47 16.24
CA LYS A 250 -34.64 -22.10 14.95
C LYS A 250 -34.91 -21.23 13.73
N TYR A 251 -35.72 -20.20 13.85
CA TYR A 251 -36.03 -19.23 12.79
C TYR A 251 -35.14 -17.97 12.88
N SER A 252 -34.21 -17.97 13.83
CA SER A 252 -33.36 -16.82 14.16
C SER A 252 -34.11 -15.61 14.72
N ASP A 253 -35.30 -15.87 15.32
CA ASP A 253 -36.06 -14.87 16.03
C ASP A 253 -35.67 -14.82 17.53
N MET A 254 -35.56 -13.59 18.06
CA MET A 254 -35.38 -13.32 19.49
C MET A 254 -36.75 -13.27 20.20
N PRO A 255 -36.78 -13.39 21.54
CA PRO A 255 -38.02 -13.18 22.29
C PRO A 255 -38.70 -11.84 21.96
N LEU A 256 -37.93 -10.80 21.74
CA LEU A 256 -38.40 -9.48 21.31
C LEU A 256 -39.10 -9.53 19.95
N ASP A 257 -38.55 -10.25 18.97
CA ASP A 257 -39.12 -10.33 17.62
C ASP A 257 -40.52 -10.95 17.68
N LEU A 258 -40.71 -12.00 18.49
CA LEU A 258 -42.03 -12.64 18.71
C LEU A 258 -43.02 -11.70 19.40
N ALA A 259 -42.55 -10.91 20.40
CA ALA A 259 -43.40 -9.93 21.06
C ALA A 259 -43.85 -8.81 20.12
N VAL A 260 -42.97 -8.38 19.20
CA VAL A 260 -43.29 -7.35 18.19
C VAL A 260 -44.21 -7.91 17.11
N GLN A 261 -43.97 -9.11 16.60
CA GLN A 261 -44.81 -9.78 15.61
C GLN A 261 -46.27 -9.93 16.11
N ASN A 262 -46.44 -10.22 17.39
CA ASN A 262 -47.77 -10.39 18.03
C ASN A 262 -48.30 -9.10 18.68
N ILE A 263 -47.67 -7.95 18.48
CA ILE A 263 -48.14 -6.63 18.92
C ILE A 263 -48.22 -6.48 20.46
N HIS A 264 -47.38 -7.18 21.23
CA HIS A 264 -47.38 -7.15 22.69
C HIS A 264 -46.57 -6.01 23.27
N GLN A 265 -47.03 -4.76 23.15
CA GLN A 265 -46.30 -3.54 23.50
C GLN A 265 -45.73 -3.52 24.93
N SER A 266 -46.50 -4.00 25.92
CA SER A 266 -46.04 -4.03 27.33
C SER A 266 -44.87 -5.00 27.53
N THR A 267 -44.86 -6.14 26.86
CA THR A 267 -43.77 -7.12 26.88
C THR A 267 -42.54 -6.57 26.20
N VAL A 268 -42.70 -5.95 25.01
CA VAL A 268 -41.61 -5.26 24.29
C VAL A 268 -40.95 -4.22 25.19
N LYS A 269 -41.74 -3.37 25.85
CA LYS A 269 -41.25 -2.34 26.77
C LYS A 269 -40.37 -2.93 27.89
N HIS A 270 -40.80 -4.01 28.53
CA HIS A 270 -40.00 -4.62 29.61
C HIS A 270 -38.73 -5.30 29.14
N ILE A 271 -38.74 -5.93 27.95
CA ILE A 271 -37.52 -6.50 27.35
C ILE A 271 -36.54 -5.39 27.02
N VAL A 272 -36.98 -4.25 26.47
CA VAL A 272 -36.15 -3.08 26.17
C VAL A 272 -35.64 -2.42 27.46
N GLU A 273 -36.47 -2.27 28.51
CA GLU A 273 -36.05 -1.75 29.82
C GLU A 273 -34.93 -2.61 30.43
N GLU A 274 -35.02 -3.94 30.29
CA GLU A 274 -33.98 -4.85 30.75
C GLU A 274 -32.70 -4.74 29.96
N GLU A 275 -32.80 -4.61 28.65
CA GLU A 275 -31.64 -4.32 27.81
C GLU A 275 -30.90 -3.05 28.26
N ILE A 276 -31.64 -1.96 28.50
CA ILE A 276 -31.07 -0.67 28.96
C ILE A 276 -30.35 -0.82 30.30
N ARG A 277 -30.90 -1.61 31.26
CA ARG A 277 -30.26 -1.84 32.57
C ARG A 277 -28.93 -2.59 32.48
N HIS A 278 -28.81 -3.52 31.53
CA HIS A 278 -27.65 -4.39 31.37
C HIS A 278 -26.74 -3.99 30.21
N HIS A 279 -27.09 -2.90 29.50
CA HIS A 279 -26.33 -2.42 28.34
C HIS A 279 -25.00 -1.81 28.79
N LYS A 280 -23.91 -2.55 28.59
CA LYS A 280 -22.54 -2.02 28.66
C LYS A 280 -21.79 -2.41 27.38
N ASN A 281 -21.69 -1.49 26.41
CA ASN A 281 -20.90 -1.62 25.20
C ASN A 281 -21.17 -2.91 24.38
N ARG A 282 -22.42 -3.33 24.26
CA ARG A 282 -22.83 -4.46 23.42
C ARG A 282 -23.78 -3.98 22.31
N ARG A 283 -23.95 -4.76 21.27
CA ARG A 283 -24.98 -4.51 20.26
C ARG A 283 -26.36 -4.57 20.92
N THR A 284 -27.12 -3.50 20.79
CA THR A 284 -28.53 -3.44 21.27
C THR A 284 -29.45 -3.99 20.20
N PHE A 285 -30.71 -4.21 20.58
CA PHE A 285 -31.77 -4.57 19.62
C PHE A 285 -31.88 -3.53 18.50
N LEU A 286 -31.69 -2.25 18.82
CA LEU A 286 -31.69 -1.17 17.84
C LEU A 286 -30.57 -1.32 16.78
N HIS A 287 -29.39 -1.77 17.18
CA HIS A 287 -28.32 -2.09 16.23
C HIS A 287 -28.70 -3.27 15.34
N VAL A 288 -29.28 -4.34 15.94
CA VAL A 288 -29.68 -5.53 15.17
C VAL A 288 -30.81 -5.18 14.19
N ALA A 289 -31.76 -4.39 14.60
CA ALA A 289 -32.87 -3.93 13.75
C ALA A 289 -32.36 -3.07 12.60
N ALA A 290 -31.38 -2.20 12.88
CA ALA A 290 -30.73 -1.35 11.86
C ALA A 290 -29.93 -2.18 10.84
N ILE A 291 -29.21 -3.20 11.30
CA ILE A 291 -28.45 -4.11 10.44
C ILE A 291 -29.39 -4.94 9.56
N LYS A 292 -30.49 -5.45 10.11
CA LYS A 292 -31.50 -6.24 9.38
C LYS A 292 -32.42 -5.39 8.48
N ASN A 293 -32.23 -4.06 8.43
CA ASN A 293 -33.10 -3.11 7.71
C ASN A 293 -34.59 -3.20 8.11
N ASN A 294 -34.86 -3.53 9.37
CA ASN A 294 -36.23 -3.64 9.87
C ASN A 294 -36.66 -2.29 10.49
N TYR A 295 -37.06 -1.33 9.62
CA TYR A 295 -37.46 0.01 10.07
C TYR A 295 -38.69 0.01 10.97
N ASN A 296 -39.62 -0.96 10.82
CA ASN A 296 -40.77 -1.12 11.69
C ASN A 296 -40.35 -1.46 13.13
N LEU A 297 -39.43 -2.41 13.28
CA LEU A 297 -38.85 -2.76 14.58
C LEU A 297 -38.08 -1.57 15.17
N VAL A 298 -37.34 -0.83 14.37
CA VAL A 298 -36.65 0.40 14.81
C VAL A 298 -37.65 1.40 15.38
N MET A 299 -38.77 1.67 14.68
CA MET A 299 -39.81 2.57 15.21
C MET A 299 -40.44 2.10 16.55
N VAL A 300 -40.68 0.80 16.69
CA VAL A 300 -41.22 0.22 17.94
C VAL A 300 -40.22 0.36 19.08
N LEU A 301 -38.93 0.06 18.83
CA LEU A 301 -37.86 0.17 19.83
C LEU A 301 -37.67 1.62 20.30
N LEU A 302 -37.64 2.58 19.36
CA LEU A 302 -37.53 4.00 19.70
C LEU A 302 -38.70 4.51 20.52
N LYS A 303 -39.94 4.12 20.15
CA LYS A 303 -41.15 4.42 20.95
C LYS A 303 -41.15 3.77 22.34
N SER A 304 -40.44 2.65 22.50
CA SER A 304 -40.28 1.94 23.77
C SER A 304 -39.12 2.49 24.63
N GLY A 305 -38.42 3.52 24.16
CA GLY A 305 -37.37 4.23 24.90
C GLY A 305 -35.94 3.72 24.67
N SER A 306 -35.69 2.93 23.63
CA SER A 306 -34.33 2.55 23.27
C SER A 306 -33.44 3.77 22.98
N PRO A 307 -32.22 3.87 23.56
CA PRO A 307 -31.34 5.01 23.35
C PRO A 307 -30.84 5.01 21.91
N VAL A 308 -31.17 6.08 21.15
CA VAL A 308 -30.85 6.19 19.71
C VAL A 308 -29.36 6.19 19.41
N ASP A 309 -28.55 6.81 20.29
CA ASP A 309 -27.09 6.96 20.16
C ASP A 309 -26.29 5.94 20.98
N ALA A 310 -26.92 4.82 21.38
CA ALA A 310 -26.19 3.74 22.01
C ALA A 310 -25.04 3.26 21.12
N LYS A 311 -23.89 2.98 21.72
CA LYS A 311 -22.68 2.51 21.01
C LYS A 311 -22.42 1.04 21.30
N ASP A 312 -22.11 0.28 20.26
CA ASP A 312 -21.72 -1.11 20.36
C ASP A 312 -20.25 -1.29 20.83
N ASN A 313 -19.76 -2.52 20.87
CA ASN A 313 -18.38 -2.86 21.21
C ASN A 313 -17.33 -2.24 20.29
N GLN A 314 -17.71 -1.82 19.08
CA GLN A 314 -16.87 -1.11 18.11
C GLN A 314 -17.05 0.41 18.20
N ARG A 315 -17.77 0.92 19.22
CA ARG A 315 -18.16 2.32 19.40
C ARG A 315 -19.01 2.88 18.25
N LYS A 316 -19.71 2.03 17.49
CA LYS A 316 -20.58 2.43 16.39
C LYS A 316 -22.04 2.49 16.86
N THR A 317 -22.80 3.46 16.33
CA THR A 317 -24.23 3.63 16.59
C THR A 317 -25.08 2.80 15.61
N SER A 318 -26.37 2.67 15.90
CA SER A 318 -27.32 2.04 14.98
C SER A 318 -27.41 2.79 13.65
N LEU A 319 -27.29 4.13 13.68
CA LEU A 319 -27.26 4.96 12.46
C LEU A 319 -26.03 4.63 11.60
N PHE A 320 -24.86 4.46 12.21
CA PHE A 320 -23.66 4.05 11.47
C PHE A 320 -23.87 2.74 10.70
N HIS A 321 -24.48 1.72 11.36
CA HIS A 321 -24.75 0.45 10.70
C HIS A 321 -25.78 0.58 9.58
N ALA A 322 -26.86 1.37 9.79
CA ALA A 322 -27.85 1.64 8.76
C ALA A 322 -27.21 2.30 7.53
N VAL A 323 -26.37 3.32 7.73
CA VAL A 323 -25.65 4.01 6.65
C VAL A 323 -24.72 3.03 5.93
N ASN A 324 -23.86 2.36 6.66
CA ASN A 324 -22.85 1.46 6.07
C ASN A 324 -23.44 0.33 5.22
N LEU A 325 -24.67 -0.09 5.55
CA LEU A 325 -25.41 -1.14 4.82
C LEU A 325 -26.40 -0.58 3.77
N ARG A 326 -26.41 0.73 3.53
CA ARG A 326 -27.32 1.42 2.58
C ARG A 326 -28.82 1.28 2.95
N ASN A 327 -29.13 1.15 4.22
CA ASN A 327 -30.50 1.02 4.73
C ASN A 327 -31.15 2.40 4.91
N GLU A 328 -31.50 3.07 3.79
CA GLU A 328 -31.94 4.47 3.76
C GLU A 328 -33.18 4.71 4.63
N ASN A 329 -34.23 3.86 4.52
CA ASN A 329 -35.45 4.02 5.32
C ASN A 329 -35.16 3.94 6.81
N THR A 330 -34.30 3.01 7.22
CA THR A 330 -33.89 2.86 8.62
C THR A 330 -33.05 4.06 9.09
N ALA A 331 -32.12 4.54 8.26
CA ALA A 331 -31.32 5.73 8.56
C ALA A 331 -32.22 6.96 8.75
N ARG A 332 -33.21 7.15 7.88
CA ARG A 332 -34.21 8.24 7.97
C ARG A 332 -34.96 8.21 9.29
N VAL A 333 -35.51 7.06 9.68
CA VAL A 333 -36.22 6.91 10.93
C VAL A 333 -35.35 7.20 12.16
N LEU A 334 -34.10 6.76 12.14
CA LEU A 334 -33.14 7.05 13.22
C LEU A 334 -32.81 8.55 13.30
N LEU A 335 -32.61 9.22 12.16
CA LEU A 335 -32.35 10.67 12.09
C LEU A 335 -33.54 11.49 12.56
N GLU A 336 -34.76 11.13 12.14
CA GLU A 336 -36.00 11.76 12.60
C GLU A 336 -36.22 11.59 14.10
N ALA A 337 -35.71 10.50 14.69
CA ALA A 337 -35.70 10.27 16.12
C ALA A 337 -34.58 11.00 16.88
N GLY A 338 -33.77 11.81 16.19
CA GLY A 338 -32.73 12.62 16.77
C GLY A 338 -31.38 11.93 16.92
N ALA A 339 -31.10 10.91 16.11
CA ALA A 339 -29.76 10.29 16.07
C ALA A 339 -28.71 11.34 15.65
N LYS A 340 -27.62 11.40 16.39
CA LYS A 340 -26.51 12.33 16.10
C LYS A 340 -25.65 11.82 14.94
N VAL A 341 -25.32 12.74 14.03
CA VAL A 341 -24.40 12.48 12.95
C VAL A 341 -22.98 12.87 13.40
N ASP A 342 -22.07 11.90 13.44
CA ASP A 342 -20.67 12.12 13.74
C ASP A 342 -19.80 12.00 12.46
N SER A 343 -18.50 12.26 12.59
CA SER A 343 -17.53 12.17 11.48
C SER A 343 -17.44 10.78 10.88
N ASP A 344 -17.60 9.73 11.70
CA ASP A 344 -17.55 8.34 11.23
C ASP A 344 -18.73 7.99 10.33
N ILE A 345 -19.91 8.49 10.65
CA ILE A 345 -21.15 8.31 9.87
C ILE A 345 -21.04 9.03 8.52
N MET A 346 -20.53 10.29 8.55
CA MET A 346 -20.31 11.06 7.32
C MET A 346 -19.25 10.40 6.43
N GLU A 347 -18.18 9.87 7.02
CA GLU A 347 -17.16 9.15 6.27
C GLU A 347 -17.71 7.84 5.68
N ALA A 348 -18.54 7.11 6.41
CA ALA A 348 -19.25 5.94 5.89
C ALA A 348 -20.15 6.32 4.70
N ALA A 349 -20.91 7.42 4.80
CA ALA A 349 -21.75 7.92 3.72
C ALA A 349 -20.94 8.34 2.49
N LEU A 350 -19.80 9.00 2.68
CA LEU A 350 -18.86 9.35 1.60
C LEU A 350 -18.29 8.10 0.92
N ASN A 351 -17.95 7.07 1.71
CA ASN A 351 -17.41 5.82 1.18
C ASN A 351 -18.40 5.04 0.31
N LEU A 352 -19.69 5.19 0.57
CA LEU A 352 -20.75 4.56 -0.23
C LEU A 352 -20.89 5.17 -1.62
N ASN A 353 -20.52 6.44 -1.78
CA ASN A 353 -20.74 7.23 -3.00
C ASN A 353 -22.21 7.17 -3.49
N ASP A 354 -23.15 7.18 -2.54
CA ASP A 354 -24.59 7.16 -2.81
C ASP A 354 -25.17 8.55 -2.54
N LYS A 355 -25.73 9.16 -3.62
CA LYS A 355 -26.23 10.54 -3.57
C LYS A 355 -27.40 10.71 -2.59
N SER A 356 -28.33 9.75 -2.56
CA SER A 356 -29.50 9.82 -1.70
C SER A 356 -29.11 9.74 -0.23
N MET A 357 -28.31 8.74 0.11
CA MET A 357 -27.83 8.51 1.48
C MET A 357 -26.97 9.69 1.98
N PHE A 358 -26.00 10.14 1.17
CA PHE A 358 -25.12 11.23 1.57
C PHE A 358 -25.89 12.53 1.80
N SER A 359 -26.81 12.90 0.88
CA SER A 359 -27.64 14.09 1.02
C SER A 359 -28.55 14.00 2.26
N LEU A 360 -29.13 12.82 2.51
CA LEU A 360 -29.92 12.58 3.71
C LEU A 360 -29.09 12.86 4.97
N ILE A 361 -27.91 12.25 5.11
CA ILE A 361 -27.06 12.40 6.28
C ILE A 361 -26.56 13.85 6.42
N LEU A 362 -26.15 14.49 5.32
CA LEU A 362 -25.67 15.86 5.32
C LEU A 362 -26.71 16.87 5.84
N ASN A 363 -28.00 16.67 5.50
CA ASN A 363 -29.09 17.53 5.97
C ASN A 363 -29.25 17.52 7.50
N TYR A 364 -28.84 16.45 8.18
CA TYR A 364 -28.87 16.31 9.63
C TYR A 364 -27.50 16.56 10.31
N ALA A 365 -26.46 16.82 9.54
CA ALA A 365 -25.08 16.98 10.00
C ALA A 365 -24.77 18.40 10.54
N LYS A 366 -25.77 19.13 11.04
CA LYS A 366 -25.66 20.56 11.44
C LYS A 366 -24.71 20.83 12.62
N GLU A 367 -24.40 19.82 13.42
CA GLU A 367 -23.55 19.92 14.60
C GLU A 367 -22.10 19.47 14.34
N LEU A 368 -21.74 19.16 13.09
CA LEU A 368 -20.37 18.71 12.78
C LEU A 368 -19.38 19.86 12.91
N PRO A 369 -18.21 19.64 13.52
CA PRO A 369 -17.16 20.65 13.60
C PRO A 369 -16.65 20.98 12.18
N PRO A 370 -16.29 22.27 11.92
CA PRO A 370 -15.78 22.72 10.62
C PRO A 370 -14.59 21.89 10.10
N ASP A 371 -13.72 21.44 11.01
CA ASP A 371 -12.56 20.60 10.65
C ASP A 371 -12.96 19.22 10.11
N ALA A 372 -14.07 18.65 10.59
CA ALA A 372 -14.60 17.40 10.05
C ALA A 372 -15.13 17.60 8.63
N MET A 373 -15.89 18.68 8.38
CA MET A 373 -16.38 19.02 7.04
C MET A 373 -15.24 19.30 6.08
N LYS A 374 -14.22 20.03 6.52
CA LYS A 374 -12.97 20.25 5.77
C LYS A 374 -12.30 18.91 5.39
N SER A 375 -12.12 18.01 6.37
CA SER A 375 -11.51 16.70 6.12
C SER A 375 -12.29 15.89 5.07
N LEU A 376 -13.63 15.93 5.12
CA LEU A 376 -14.50 15.27 4.14
C LEU A 376 -14.34 15.88 2.75
N LEU A 377 -14.22 17.22 2.65
CA LEU A 377 -13.99 17.91 1.37
C LEU A 377 -12.67 17.43 0.73
N PHE A 378 -11.58 17.38 1.50
CA PHE A 378 -10.31 16.88 0.98
C PHE A 378 -10.39 15.39 0.56
N LYS A 379 -11.08 14.54 1.31
CA LYS A 379 -11.33 13.15 0.92
C LYS A 379 -12.17 13.03 -0.36
N ALA A 380 -13.18 13.88 -0.52
CA ALA A 380 -14.00 13.93 -1.72
C ALA A 380 -13.18 14.36 -2.94
N VAL A 381 -12.30 15.36 -2.79
CA VAL A 381 -11.37 15.80 -3.84
C VAL A 381 -10.39 14.69 -4.23
N GLN A 382 -9.79 14.01 -3.25
CA GLN A 382 -8.86 12.89 -3.51
C GLN A 382 -9.52 11.76 -4.32
N ARG A 383 -10.81 11.53 -4.11
CA ARG A 383 -11.58 10.49 -4.82
C ARG A 383 -12.27 10.98 -6.08
N ASN A 384 -12.12 12.26 -6.42
CA ASN A 384 -12.74 12.89 -7.59
C ASN A 384 -14.28 12.80 -7.59
N LEU A 385 -14.93 13.01 -6.40
CA LEU A 385 -16.37 12.88 -6.19
C LEU A 385 -17.07 14.23 -6.37
N GLU A 386 -17.32 14.61 -7.62
CA GLU A 386 -17.82 15.91 -8.04
C GLU A 386 -19.06 16.39 -7.24
N TRP A 387 -20.12 15.59 -7.20
CA TRP A 387 -21.38 15.97 -6.57
C TRP A 387 -21.28 16.07 -5.03
N ILE A 388 -20.38 15.28 -4.38
CA ILE A 388 -20.11 15.39 -2.92
C ILE A 388 -19.37 16.67 -2.62
N ILE A 389 -18.39 17.04 -3.45
CA ILE A 389 -17.65 18.30 -3.32
C ILE A 389 -18.64 19.47 -3.37
N ALA A 390 -19.54 19.49 -4.39
CA ALA A 390 -20.57 20.51 -4.51
C ALA A 390 -21.46 20.57 -3.26
N ALA A 391 -21.97 19.42 -2.81
CA ALA A 391 -22.85 19.34 -1.64
C ALA A 391 -22.20 19.84 -0.35
N LEU A 392 -20.91 19.52 -0.13
CA LEU A 392 -20.17 19.98 1.05
C LEU A 392 -19.93 21.48 1.02
N ILE A 393 -19.62 22.06 -0.14
CA ILE A 393 -19.43 23.50 -0.29
C ILE A 393 -20.78 24.23 -0.12
N ASP A 394 -21.87 23.71 -0.70
CA ASP A 394 -23.21 24.26 -0.55
C ASP A 394 -23.73 24.19 0.88
N ALA A 395 -23.23 23.21 1.68
CA ALA A 395 -23.49 23.11 3.10
C ALA A 395 -22.63 24.08 3.95
N GLY A 396 -21.80 24.94 3.31
CA GLY A 396 -21.02 25.98 3.99
C GLY A 396 -19.56 25.63 4.29
N THR A 397 -19.03 24.53 3.70
CA THR A 397 -17.59 24.25 3.83
C THR A 397 -16.80 25.24 3.00
N ASP A 398 -15.76 25.85 3.60
CA ASP A 398 -14.90 26.80 2.91
C ASP A 398 -14.12 26.12 1.77
N VAL A 399 -14.38 26.58 0.53
CA VAL A 399 -13.75 26.05 -0.70
C VAL A 399 -12.24 26.28 -0.73
N ASN A 400 -11.75 27.31 -0.01
CA ASN A 400 -10.34 27.70 0.07
C ASN A 400 -9.67 27.25 1.39
N SER A 401 -10.32 26.39 2.15
CA SER A 401 -9.75 25.86 3.38
C SER A 401 -8.40 25.17 3.12
N ARG A 402 -7.48 25.21 4.10
CA ARG A 402 -6.16 24.59 3.97
C ARG A 402 -6.03 23.39 4.89
N ASN A 403 -5.50 22.28 4.37
CA ASN A 403 -5.16 21.11 5.18
C ASN A 403 -3.82 21.32 5.93
N ASP A 404 -3.39 20.32 6.70
CA ASP A 404 -2.14 20.37 7.50
C ASP A 404 -0.89 20.55 6.63
N LEU A 405 -0.92 20.14 5.36
CA LEU A 405 0.14 20.32 4.37
C LEU A 405 0.00 21.64 3.59
N GLN A 406 -0.93 22.51 4.01
CA GLN A 406 -1.22 23.81 3.37
C GLN A 406 -1.78 23.73 1.95
N TYR A 407 -2.29 22.58 1.52
CA TYR A 407 -3.05 22.49 0.27
C TYR A 407 -4.43 23.10 0.43
N THR A 408 -4.88 23.82 -0.60
CA THR A 408 -6.31 24.05 -0.81
C THR A 408 -6.92 22.88 -1.57
N PRO A 409 -8.25 22.70 -1.57
CA PRO A 409 -8.91 21.67 -2.38
C PRO A 409 -8.55 21.75 -3.87
N LEU A 410 -8.41 23.00 -4.40
CA LEU A 410 -8.05 23.22 -5.82
C LEU A 410 -6.60 22.78 -6.10
N LEU A 411 -5.65 23.15 -5.23
CA LEU A 411 -4.25 22.72 -5.36
C LEU A 411 -4.14 21.19 -5.34
N LEU A 412 -4.89 20.54 -4.45
CA LEU A 412 -4.90 19.08 -4.37
C LEU A 412 -5.51 18.43 -5.62
N ALA A 413 -6.60 19.00 -6.15
CA ALA A 413 -7.22 18.52 -7.39
C ALA A 413 -6.26 18.64 -8.58
N ALA A 414 -5.50 19.74 -8.66
CA ALA A 414 -4.51 19.96 -9.70
C ALA A 414 -3.34 18.96 -9.62
N GLU A 415 -2.81 18.71 -8.41
CA GLU A 415 -1.71 17.74 -8.19
C GLU A 415 -2.12 16.32 -8.55
N LEU A 416 -3.34 15.92 -8.18
CA LEU A 416 -3.85 14.58 -8.47
C LEU A 416 -4.36 14.43 -9.92
N GLY A 417 -4.48 15.53 -10.67
CA GLY A 417 -5.06 15.53 -11.99
C GLY A 417 -6.56 15.21 -12.00
N ASN A 418 -7.28 15.47 -10.92
CA ASN A 418 -8.69 15.16 -10.73
C ASN A 418 -9.58 16.21 -11.41
N VAL A 419 -9.84 16.03 -12.71
CA VAL A 419 -10.53 17.00 -13.58
C VAL A 419 -11.92 17.36 -13.08
N TYR A 420 -12.75 16.38 -12.69
CA TYR A 420 -14.12 16.66 -12.23
C TYR A 420 -14.12 17.46 -10.92
N ALA A 421 -13.27 17.08 -9.96
CA ALA A 421 -13.09 17.82 -8.72
C ALA A 421 -12.60 19.25 -9.00
N PHE A 422 -11.64 19.39 -9.92
CA PHE A 422 -11.10 20.70 -10.32
C PHE A 422 -12.18 21.60 -10.90
N ASN A 423 -12.96 21.10 -11.88
CA ASN A 423 -14.02 21.86 -12.53
C ASN A 423 -15.10 22.33 -11.56
N ILE A 424 -15.53 21.45 -10.64
CA ILE A 424 -16.56 21.84 -9.66
C ILE A 424 -16.02 22.88 -8.67
N LEU A 425 -14.76 22.75 -8.24
CA LEU A 425 -14.13 23.75 -7.36
C LEU A 425 -14.03 25.12 -8.04
N MET A 426 -13.65 25.15 -9.32
CA MET A 426 -13.66 26.37 -10.13
C MET A 426 -15.05 26.98 -10.25
N SER A 427 -16.09 26.18 -10.51
CA SER A 427 -17.47 26.65 -10.56
C SER A 427 -18.00 27.20 -9.22
N LYS A 428 -17.36 26.81 -8.11
CA LYS A 428 -17.63 27.30 -6.73
C LYS A 428 -16.69 28.42 -6.30
N ASN A 429 -16.03 29.09 -7.23
CA ASN A 429 -15.12 30.23 -7.03
C ASN A 429 -13.91 29.89 -6.12
N ALA A 430 -13.32 28.72 -6.29
CA ALA A 430 -12.05 28.42 -5.64
C ALA A 430 -10.94 29.34 -6.14
N SER A 431 -10.07 29.81 -5.22
CA SER A 431 -8.97 30.71 -5.56
C SER A 431 -7.89 29.99 -6.37
N VAL A 432 -7.61 30.50 -7.58
CA VAL A 432 -6.52 29.98 -8.45
C VAL A 432 -5.15 30.55 -8.08
N GLU A 433 -5.13 31.65 -7.30
CA GLU A 433 -3.93 32.41 -6.93
C GLU A 433 -3.16 31.77 -5.77
N ASP A 434 -3.80 30.84 -5.06
CA ASP A 434 -3.20 30.18 -3.89
C ASP A 434 -1.95 29.38 -4.28
N LYS A 435 -0.96 29.44 -3.39
CA LYS A 435 0.31 28.73 -3.54
C LYS A 435 0.60 27.90 -2.30
N LEU A 436 1.35 26.84 -2.51
CA LEU A 436 1.96 26.06 -1.44
C LEU A 436 3.11 26.85 -0.77
N PRO A 437 3.54 26.48 0.46
CA PRO A 437 4.66 27.13 1.16
C PRO A 437 5.98 27.11 0.36
N ASN A 438 6.16 26.15 -0.55
CA ASN A 438 7.31 26.07 -1.43
C ASN A 438 7.20 26.96 -2.68
N GLY A 439 6.12 27.74 -2.82
CA GLY A 439 5.85 28.63 -3.94
C GLY A 439 5.09 28.01 -5.11
N ASN A 440 4.88 26.70 -5.14
CA ASN A 440 4.17 26.05 -6.24
C ASN A 440 2.71 26.48 -6.29
N SER A 441 2.27 26.99 -7.44
CA SER A 441 0.88 27.33 -7.75
C SER A 441 0.12 26.10 -8.31
N SER A 442 -1.20 26.26 -8.48
CA SER A 442 -2.05 25.27 -9.13
C SER A 442 -1.52 24.85 -10.54
N LEU A 443 -0.95 25.81 -11.30
CA LEU A 443 -0.35 25.53 -12.61
C LEU A 443 0.91 24.66 -12.52
N HIS A 444 1.76 24.87 -11.52
CA HIS A 444 2.93 23.99 -11.29
C HIS A 444 2.49 22.54 -11.01
N LEU A 445 1.46 22.35 -10.19
CA LEU A 445 0.93 21.05 -9.83
C LEU A 445 0.23 20.36 -11.00
N ALA A 446 -0.55 21.12 -11.79
CA ALA A 446 -1.21 20.61 -12.99
C ALA A 446 -0.20 20.15 -14.06
N VAL A 447 0.89 20.90 -14.23
CA VAL A 447 1.99 20.51 -15.13
C VAL A 447 2.72 19.29 -14.57
N GLN A 448 2.98 19.23 -13.26
CA GLN A 448 3.61 18.08 -12.62
C GLN A 448 2.79 16.80 -12.78
N SER A 449 1.46 16.89 -12.67
CA SER A 449 0.56 15.76 -12.93
C SER A 449 0.40 15.40 -14.41
N GLY A 450 0.87 16.26 -15.32
CA GLY A 450 0.75 16.10 -16.77
C GLY A 450 -0.68 16.28 -17.29
N ASN A 451 -1.55 16.92 -16.53
CA ASN A 451 -2.95 17.08 -16.91
C ASN A 451 -3.17 18.26 -17.86
N MET A 452 -3.29 17.96 -19.15
CA MET A 452 -3.51 18.95 -20.21
C MET A 452 -4.78 19.77 -19.99
N HIS A 453 -5.87 19.14 -19.56
CA HIS A 453 -7.15 19.83 -19.41
C HIS A 453 -7.11 20.87 -18.28
N ILE A 454 -6.60 20.47 -17.10
CA ILE A 454 -6.47 21.41 -15.95
C ILE A 454 -5.48 22.53 -16.30
N THR A 455 -4.37 22.20 -16.97
CA THR A 455 -3.39 23.19 -17.41
C THR A 455 -4.01 24.22 -18.33
N LYS A 456 -4.80 23.80 -19.33
CA LYS A 456 -5.49 24.72 -20.25
C LYS A 456 -6.47 25.61 -19.52
N LEU A 457 -7.31 25.05 -18.66
CA LEU A 457 -8.28 25.83 -17.88
C LEU A 457 -7.59 26.90 -17.02
N LEU A 458 -6.47 26.55 -16.35
CA LEU A 458 -5.73 27.53 -15.55
C LEU A 458 -5.13 28.67 -16.42
N LEU A 459 -4.64 28.33 -17.61
CA LEU A 459 -4.11 29.33 -18.54
C LEU A 459 -5.22 30.22 -19.14
N GLU A 460 -6.41 29.67 -19.42
CA GLU A 460 -7.59 30.40 -19.83
C GLU A 460 -8.10 31.36 -18.75
N GLU A 461 -8.00 30.97 -17.47
CA GLU A 461 -8.28 31.83 -16.32
C GLU A 461 -7.21 32.92 -16.06
N GLY A 462 -6.15 32.95 -16.87
CA GLY A 462 -5.10 33.98 -16.82
C GLY A 462 -4.02 33.75 -15.75
N VAL A 463 -3.85 32.53 -15.25
CA VAL A 463 -2.77 32.20 -14.32
C VAL A 463 -1.41 32.44 -15.01
N ASP A 464 -0.48 33.12 -14.31
CA ASP A 464 0.83 33.47 -14.86
C ASP A 464 1.65 32.22 -15.21
N ALA A 465 1.88 32.04 -16.52
CA ALA A 465 2.71 30.96 -17.08
C ALA A 465 4.19 31.05 -16.67
N ASN A 466 4.63 32.23 -16.18
CA ASN A 466 5.99 32.50 -15.72
C ASN A 466 6.12 32.53 -14.19
N ALA A 467 5.04 32.18 -13.48
CA ALA A 467 5.08 32.07 -12.02
C ALA A 467 6.25 31.20 -11.58
N VAL A 468 6.95 31.61 -10.53
CA VAL A 468 8.06 30.85 -9.96
C VAL A 468 7.57 30.05 -8.74
N GLY A 469 7.94 28.79 -8.73
CA GLY A 469 7.64 27.85 -7.66
C GLY A 469 8.86 27.43 -6.87
N SER A 470 8.89 26.17 -6.45
CA SER A 470 10.02 25.60 -5.73
C SER A 470 11.32 25.74 -6.51
N GLN A 471 12.39 26.14 -5.84
CA GLN A 471 13.72 26.39 -6.47
C GLN A 471 13.69 27.41 -7.62
N GLU A 472 12.75 28.35 -7.60
CA GLU A 472 12.52 29.34 -8.67
C GLU A 472 12.20 28.70 -10.04
N GLN A 473 11.72 27.46 -10.05
CA GLN A 473 11.31 26.78 -11.28
C GLN A 473 9.97 27.32 -11.79
N THR A 474 9.89 27.55 -13.10
CA THR A 474 8.63 27.89 -13.77
C THR A 474 7.91 26.62 -14.22
N PRO A 475 6.61 26.70 -14.58
CA PRO A 475 5.89 25.56 -15.18
C PRO A 475 6.64 24.93 -16.36
N LEU A 476 7.31 25.73 -17.18
CA LEU A 476 8.10 25.23 -18.32
C LEU A 476 9.30 24.38 -17.90
N HIS A 477 9.95 24.69 -16.76
CA HIS A 477 10.98 23.81 -16.18
C HIS A 477 10.41 22.46 -15.77
N LEU A 478 9.18 22.45 -15.21
CA LEU A 478 8.52 21.21 -14.80
C LEU A 478 8.12 20.34 -16.01
N THR A 479 7.67 20.94 -17.12
CA THR A 479 7.42 20.17 -18.35
C THR A 479 8.70 19.46 -18.83
N ALA A 480 9.83 20.16 -18.75
CA ALA A 480 11.14 19.61 -19.10
C ALA A 480 11.59 18.51 -18.12
N LEU A 481 11.28 18.64 -16.84
CA LEU A 481 11.60 17.68 -15.80
C LEU A 481 10.77 16.38 -15.93
N TYR A 482 9.48 16.52 -16.21
CA TYR A 482 8.52 15.40 -16.21
C TYR A 482 8.18 14.85 -17.61
N ASN A 483 8.90 15.27 -18.64
CA ASN A 483 8.72 14.86 -20.04
C ASN A 483 7.32 15.13 -20.61
N GLN A 484 6.75 16.31 -20.30
CA GLN A 484 5.40 16.70 -20.72
C GLN A 484 5.44 17.53 -22.02
N SER A 485 5.84 16.90 -23.13
CA SER A 485 6.06 17.59 -24.41
C SER A 485 4.85 18.35 -24.93
N ALA A 486 3.64 17.80 -24.77
CA ALA A 486 2.40 18.43 -25.18
C ALA A 486 2.13 19.75 -24.44
N LEU A 487 2.51 19.86 -23.17
CA LEU A 487 2.31 21.07 -22.35
C LEU A 487 3.31 22.18 -22.68
N VAL A 488 4.46 21.84 -23.24
CA VAL A 488 5.47 22.85 -23.66
C VAL A 488 4.87 23.81 -24.68
N GLU A 489 4.14 23.30 -25.68
CA GLU A 489 3.55 24.13 -26.71
C GLU A 489 2.46 25.07 -26.17
N GLU A 490 1.61 24.56 -25.30
CA GLU A 490 0.55 25.34 -24.64
C GLU A 490 1.14 26.48 -23.80
N LEU A 491 2.15 26.21 -22.98
CA LEU A 491 2.80 27.23 -22.16
C LEU A 491 3.50 28.28 -23.00
N LEU A 492 4.22 27.90 -24.07
CA LEU A 492 4.89 28.84 -24.96
C LEU A 492 3.89 29.70 -25.76
N HIS A 493 2.73 29.15 -26.11
CA HIS A 493 1.67 29.88 -26.81
C HIS A 493 1.11 31.05 -25.98
N VAL A 494 0.99 30.86 -24.66
CA VAL A 494 0.54 31.91 -23.73
C VAL A 494 1.65 32.82 -23.20
N GLY A 495 2.88 32.73 -23.75
CA GLY A 495 3.98 33.62 -23.44
C GLY A 495 4.90 33.15 -22.30
N ALA A 496 5.02 31.86 -22.03
CA ALA A 496 6.03 31.36 -21.12
C ALA A 496 7.45 31.69 -21.63
N HIS A 497 8.30 32.15 -20.72
CA HIS A 497 9.68 32.52 -21.06
C HIS A 497 10.53 31.27 -21.29
N ILE A 498 10.90 31.00 -22.55
CA ILE A 498 11.59 29.81 -22.97
C ILE A 498 13.00 29.67 -22.33
N ASN A 499 13.64 30.80 -22.04
CA ASN A 499 14.96 30.86 -21.40
C ASN A 499 14.89 31.31 -19.93
N ALA A 500 13.76 31.13 -19.27
CA ALA A 500 13.64 31.36 -17.83
C ALA A 500 14.71 30.55 -17.09
N VAL A 501 15.20 31.07 -15.98
CA VAL A 501 16.25 30.40 -15.18
C VAL A 501 15.74 30.07 -13.79
N ASP A 502 16.09 28.88 -13.30
CA ASP A 502 15.83 28.44 -11.94
C ASP A 502 16.89 28.96 -10.95
N GLN A 503 16.76 28.61 -9.67
CA GLN A 503 17.69 28.98 -8.61
C GLN A 503 19.16 28.57 -8.92
N LYS A 504 19.40 27.56 -9.75
CA LYS A 504 20.75 27.12 -10.16
C LYS A 504 21.19 27.76 -11.48
N GLY A 505 20.37 28.60 -12.07
CA GLY A 505 20.59 29.18 -13.40
C GLY A 505 20.30 28.22 -14.54
N LEU A 506 19.59 27.11 -14.27
CA LEU A 506 19.22 26.15 -15.32
C LEU A 506 18.03 26.70 -16.11
N THR A 507 18.08 26.62 -17.43
CA THR A 507 16.93 26.85 -18.31
C THR A 507 16.14 25.54 -18.50
N PRO A 508 14.90 25.58 -19.01
CA PRO A 508 14.17 24.37 -19.39
C PRO A 508 14.96 23.44 -20.31
N LEU A 509 15.80 24.00 -21.21
CA LEU A 509 16.67 23.22 -22.09
C LEU A 509 17.77 22.47 -21.32
N HIS A 510 18.34 23.09 -20.28
CA HIS A 510 19.27 22.39 -19.37
C HIS A 510 18.60 21.22 -18.66
N VAL A 511 17.39 21.46 -18.13
CA VAL A 511 16.63 20.43 -17.40
C VAL A 511 16.26 19.27 -18.33
N ALA A 512 15.72 19.55 -19.51
CA ALA A 512 15.40 18.51 -20.51
C ALA A 512 16.64 17.71 -20.93
N SER A 513 17.77 18.38 -21.08
CA SER A 513 19.06 17.75 -21.43
C SER A 513 19.61 16.89 -20.30
N GLN A 514 19.46 17.34 -19.06
CA GLN A 514 19.84 16.61 -17.86
C GLN A 514 19.01 15.33 -17.67
N GLN A 515 17.71 15.38 -18.01
CA GLN A 515 16.81 14.23 -17.90
C GLN A 515 16.89 13.29 -19.11
N GLY A 516 17.52 13.74 -20.20
CA GLY A 516 17.65 12.94 -21.41
C GLY A 516 16.36 12.87 -22.23
N HIS A 517 15.57 13.94 -22.30
CA HIS A 517 14.30 14.00 -23.01
C HIS A 517 14.44 14.62 -24.42
N PRO A 518 14.69 13.83 -25.48
CA PRO A 518 15.02 14.35 -26.81
C PRO A 518 13.88 15.11 -27.48
N ASP A 519 12.63 14.69 -27.24
CA ASP A 519 11.47 15.33 -27.85
C ASP A 519 11.28 16.75 -27.34
N ILE A 520 11.43 16.97 -26.03
CA ILE A 520 11.37 18.31 -25.43
C ILE A 520 12.56 19.15 -25.86
N VAL A 521 13.76 18.58 -25.87
CA VAL A 521 14.95 19.29 -26.37
C VAL A 521 14.76 19.73 -27.83
N SER A 522 14.25 18.85 -28.69
CA SER A 522 13.93 19.17 -30.09
C SER A 522 12.88 20.28 -30.19
N LEU A 523 11.84 20.21 -29.35
CA LEU A 523 10.76 21.20 -29.35
C LEU A 523 11.27 22.57 -28.87
N LEU A 524 12.02 22.64 -27.78
CA LEU A 524 12.58 23.89 -27.24
C LEU A 524 13.53 24.54 -28.25
N ILE A 525 14.38 23.75 -28.91
CA ILE A 525 15.30 24.28 -29.95
C ILE A 525 14.51 24.82 -31.15
N ARG A 526 13.49 24.11 -31.62
CA ARG A 526 12.61 24.61 -32.70
C ARG A 526 11.90 25.91 -32.35
N ARG A 527 11.68 26.17 -31.08
CA ARG A 527 11.08 27.39 -30.53
C ARG A 527 12.15 28.40 -30.08
N GLU A 528 13.37 28.30 -30.63
CA GLU A 528 14.49 29.25 -30.47
C GLU A 528 15.01 29.37 -29.03
N ALA A 529 14.99 28.28 -28.25
CA ALA A 529 15.70 28.25 -26.95
C ALA A 529 17.20 28.51 -27.16
N ASP A 530 17.80 29.27 -26.25
CA ASP A 530 19.23 29.55 -26.28
C ASP A 530 20.09 28.32 -25.95
N ILE A 531 20.67 27.71 -26.98
CA ILE A 531 21.52 26.53 -26.88
C ILE A 531 22.80 26.81 -26.12
N SER A 532 23.24 28.10 -26.16
CA SER A 532 24.51 28.57 -25.54
C SER A 532 24.33 29.04 -24.10
N ALA A 533 23.10 29.07 -23.58
CA ALA A 533 22.80 29.46 -22.21
C ALA A 533 23.69 28.71 -21.20
N LYS A 534 24.12 29.41 -20.17
CA LYS A 534 25.01 28.87 -19.13
C LYS A 534 24.34 28.93 -17.77
N ASP A 535 24.41 27.83 -17.04
CA ASP A 535 23.97 27.79 -15.64
C ASP A 535 24.94 28.56 -14.70
N LYS A 536 24.65 28.61 -13.41
CA LYS A 536 25.50 29.28 -12.40
C LYS A 536 26.93 28.71 -12.33
N GLN A 537 27.16 27.50 -12.87
CA GLN A 537 28.50 26.87 -12.98
C GLN A 537 29.10 27.03 -14.39
N ALA A 538 28.50 27.88 -15.23
CA ALA A 538 28.86 28.10 -16.64
C ALA A 538 28.69 26.83 -17.50
N ARG A 539 27.91 25.85 -17.10
CA ARG A 539 27.63 24.65 -17.89
C ARG A 539 26.50 24.94 -18.87
N THR A 540 26.65 24.44 -20.08
CA THR A 540 25.61 24.47 -21.13
C THR A 540 24.75 23.21 -21.08
N ALA A 541 23.64 23.21 -21.82
CA ALA A 541 22.80 22.03 -22.00
C ALA A 541 23.57 20.79 -22.48
N LEU A 542 24.64 21.01 -23.30
CA LEU A 542 25.50 19.92 -23.78
C LEU A 542 26.35 19.29 -22.68
N HIS A 543 26.76 20.03 -21.65
CA HIS A 543 27.43 19.46 -20.48
C HIS A 543 26.50 18.48 -19.72
N TRP A 544 25.24 18.88 -19.54
CA TRP A 544 24.24 18.07 -18.88
C TRP A 544 23.86 16.84 -19.70
N ALA A 545 23.71 17.00 -21.03
CA ALA A 545 23.49 15.89 -21.94
C ALA A 545 24.65 14.90 -21.96
N ALA A 546 25.90 15.42 -21.85
CA ALA A 546 27.12 14.58 -21.84
C ALA A 546 27.26 13.78 -20.53
N ALA A 547 26.61 14.19 -19.46
CA ALA A 547 26.56 13.45 -18.20
C ALA A 547 25.55 12.30 -18.23
N GLN A 548 24.77 12.13 -19.31
CA GLN A 548 23.79 11.08 -19.50
C GLN A 548 24.29 9.96 -20.42
N PRO A 549 23.87 8.71 -20.22
CA PRO A 549 24.34 7.58 -21.03
C PRO A 549 23.84 7.61 -22.49
N GLN A 550 22.65 8.20 -22.73
CA GLN A 550 22.06 8.24 -24.07
C GLN A 550 22.62 9.38 -24.91
N ALA A 551 23.16 9.05 -26.07
CA ALA A 551 23.77 10.03 -26.97
C ALA A 551 22.78 10.88 -27.79
N THR A 552 21.49 10.57 -27.72
CA THR A 552 20.46 11.20 -28.56
C THR A 552 20.38 12.71 -28.37
N VAL A 553 20.30 13.16 -27.12
CA VAL A 553 20.22 14.59 -26.78
C VAL A 553 21.54 15.31 -27.16
N ALA A 554 22.69 14.73 -26.85
CA ALA A 554 23.98 15.28 -27.21
C ALA A 554 24.12 15.40 -28.74
N ARG A 555 23.68 14.39 -29.50
CA ARG A 555 23.66 14.40 -30.97
C ARG A 555 22.77 15.50 -31.51
N LEU A 556 21.59 15.68 -30.92
CA LEU A 556 20.66 16.72 -31.31
C LEU A 556 21.24 18.13 -31.07
N LEU A 557 21.71 18.41 -29.87
CA LEU A 557 22.33 19.70 -29.53
C LEU A 557 23.52 20.03 -30.44
N LEU A 558 24.41 19.06 -30.73
CA LEU A 558 25.52 19.21 -31.62
C LEU A 558 25.14 19.43 -33.10
N SER A 559 24.00 18.83 -33.52
CA SER A 559 23.51 19.06 -34.89
C SER A 559 22.91 20.44 -35.07
N THR A 560 22.48 21.08 -34.00
CA THR A 560 21.89 22.44 -34.00
C THR A 560 22.89 23.53 -33.64
N GLY A 561 24.19 23.19 -33.50
CA GLY A 561 25.26 24.15 -33.35
C GLY A 561 25.81 24.37 -31.93
N ALA A 562 25.50 23.48 -31.00
CA ALA A 562 26.08 23.54 -29.65
C ALA A 562 27.61 23.40 -29.72
N ASP A 563 28.33 24.24 -28.96
CA ASP A 563 29.80 24.19 -28.92
C ASP A 563 30.27 22.96 -28.13
N ALA A 564 30.91 22.01 -28.84
CA ALA A 564 31.47 20.80 -28.28
C ALA A 564 32.64 21.06 -27.30
N ASN A 565 33.20 22.26 -27.34
CA ASN A 565 34.36 22.69 -26.53
C ASN A 565 33.99 23.76 -25.49
N ALA A 566 32.70 24.03 -25.26
CA ALA A 566 32.27 24.92 -24.20
C ALA A 566 32.86 24.47 -22.86
N VAL A 567 33.21 25.44 -22.02
CA VAL A 567 33.86 25.16 -20.72
C VAL A 567 33.00 25.68 -19.58
N ASP A 568 32.94 24.90 -18.52
CA ASP A 568 32.36 25.30 -17.25
C ASP A 568 33.36 26.16 -16.41
N LYS A 569 32.97 26.54 -15.18
CA LYS A 569 33.83 27.30 -14.27
C LYS A 569 35.11 26.58 -13.92
N GLU A 570 35.14 25.25 -13.93
CA GLU A 570 36.32 24.43 -13.67
C GLU A 570 37.11 24.11 -14.96
N LYS A 571 36.79 24.78 -16.07
CA LYS A 571 37.29 24.51 -17.41
C LYS A 571 37.03 23.10 -17.93
N LYS A 572 36.07 22.38 -17.37
CA LYS A 572 35.66 21.09 -17.88
C LYS A 572 34.81 21.28 -19.14
N THR A 573 35.03 20.46 -20.13
CA THR A 573 34.22 20.38 -21.36
C THR A 573 33.16 19.28 -21.26
N PRO A 574 32.13 19.23 -22.14
CA PRO A 574 31.20 18.10 -22.20
C PRO A 574 31.89 16.74 -22.30
N LEU A 575 33.06 16.67 -22.98
CA LEU A 575 33.82 15.42 -23.08
C LEU A 575 34.42 14.96 -21.74
N HIS A 576 34.74 15.89 -20.83
CA HIS A 576 35.10 15.52 -19.45
C HIS A 576 33.93 14.87 -18.72
N PHE A 577 32.72 15.42 -18.87
CA PHE A 577 31.50 14.86 -18.24
C PHE A 577 31.19 13.47 -18.80
N ALA A 578 31.26 13.25 -20.11
CA ALA A 578 31.13 11.96 -20.74
C ALA A 578 32.18 10.95 -20.22
N ALA A 579 33.43 11.42 -20.02
CA ALA A 579 34.48 10.58 -19.47
C ALA A 579 34.33 10.26 -17.99
N MET A 580 33.78 11.17 -17.20
CA MET A 580 33.45 10.95 -15.77
C MET A 580 32.29 9.97 -15.60
N GLY A 581 31.31 10.01 -16.50
CA GLY A 581 30.14 9.16 -16.49
C GLY A 581 30.30 7.78 -17.15
N GLY A 582 31.38 7.59 -17.93
CA GLY A 582 31.62 6.33 -18.65
C GLY A 582 30.80 6.19 -19.95
N HIS A 583 30.39 7.31 -20.53
CA HIS A 583 29.44 7.31 -21.65
C HIS A 583 30.22 7.27 -23.02
N GLY A 584 30.60 6.06 -23.44
CA GLY A 584 31.44 5.84 -24.65
C GLY A 584 30.78 6.33 -25.95
N GLU A 585 29.47 6.10 -26.10
CA GLU A 585 28.73 6.57 -27.27
C GLU A 585 28.69 8.11 -27.33
N VAL A 586 28.43 8.76 -26.18
CA VAL A 586 28.41 10.23 -26.09
C VAL A 586 29.79 10.80 -26.40
N ALA A 587 30.86 10.19 -25.86
CA ALA A 587 32.24 10.58 -26.16
C ALA A 587 32.54 10.47 -27.67
N SER A 588 32.10 9.40 -28.32
CA SER A 588 32.25 9.19 -29.75
C SER A 588 31.53 10.28 -30.57
N VAL A 589 30.33 10.64 -30.19
CA VAL A 589 29.52 11.69 -30.84
C VAL A 589 30.19 13.06 -30.67
N LEU A 590 30.68 13.37 -29.47
CA LEU A 590 31.43 14.64 -29.21
C LEU A 590 32.73 14.74 -30.05
N LEU A 591 33.50 13.66 -30.12
CA LEU A 591 34.72 13.62 -30.90
C LEU A 591 34.47 13.74 -32.42
N ALA A 592 33.39 13.11 -32.92
CA ALA A 592 32.96 13.26 -34.31
C ALA A 592 32.61 14.72 -34.66
N ARG A 593 32.23 15.52 -33.65
CA ARG A 593 31.93 16.95 -33.77
C ARG A 593 33.12 17.84 -33.31
N LYS A 594 34.35 17.34 -33.41
CA LYS A 594 35.61 18.03 -33.13
C LYS A 594 35.79 18.49 -31.68
N ALA A 595 35.18 17.78 -30.69
CA ALA A 595 35.55 18.00 -29.29
C ALA A 595 37.03 17.72 -29.07
N SER A 596 37.69 18.58 -28.30
CA SER A 596 39.12 18.45 -28.00
C SER A 596 39.36 17.35 -26.95
N PHE A 597 39.90 16.21 -27.39
CA PHE A 597 40.26 15.11 -26.49
C PHE A 597 41.43 15.43 -25.55
N ARG A 598 42.17 16.55 -25.79
CA ARG A 598 43.28 17.07 -24.97
C ARG A 598 42.87 18.30 -24.16
N ALA A 599 41.61 18.69 -24.16
CA ALA A 599 41.18 19.81 -23.32
C ALA A 599 41.58 19.53 -21.87
N LYS A 600 42.09 20.53 -21.19
CA LYS A 600 42.50 20.44 -19.78
C LYS A 600 41.61 21.29 -18.93
N ASP A 601 41.13 20.72 -17.84
CA ASP A 601 40.43 21.46 -16.81
C ASP A 601 41.38 22.29 -15.92
N MET A 602 40.87 22.85 -14.83
CA MET A 602 41.69 23.65 -13.89
C MET A 602 42.79 22.83 -13.21
N ASP A 603 42.60 21.55 -13.03
CA ASP A 603 43.55 20.60 -12.46
C ASP A 603 44.52 20.06 -13.54
N GLY A 604 44.40 20.53 -14.78
CA GLY A 604 45.18 20.04 -15.91
C GLY A 604 44.79 18.63 -16.33
N CYS A 605 43.72 18.08 -15.81
CA CYS A 605 43.22 16.77 -16.18
C CYS A 605 42.55 16.83 -17.55
N THR A 606 42.80 15.82 -18.38
CA THR A 606 42.09 15.60 -19.65
C THR A 606 40.97 14.62 -19.46
N PRO A 607 40.01 14.48 -20.41
CA PRO A 607 39.00 13.44 -20.34
C PRO A 607 39.56 12.04 -20.08
N LEU A 608 40.74 11.72 -20.64
CA LEU A 608 41.39 10.42 -20.43
C LEU A 608 41.83 10.22 -18.96
N HIS A 609 42.21 11.26 -18.25
CA HIS A 609 42.52 11.18 -16.82
C HIS A 609 41.30 10.75 -16.02
N TYR A 610 40.10 11.30 -16.31
CA TYR A 610 38.85 10.96 -15.66
C TYR A 610 38.41 9.54 -16.01
N ALA A 611 38.45 9.16 -17.29
CA ALA A 611 38.18 7.79 -17.72
C ALA A 611 39.07 6.78 -17.00
N ALA A 612 40.36 7.14 -16.86
CA ALA A 612 41.35 6.31 -16.19
C ALA A 612 41.11 6.17 -14.68
N ALA A 613 40.77 7.26 -14.00
CA ALA A 613 40.48 7.24 -12.56
C ALA A 613 39.20 6.43 -12.24
N LYS A 614 38.20 6.49 -13.12
CA LYS A 614 36.92 5.84 -12.93
C LYS A 614 36.81 4.41 -13.50
N GLY A 615 37.78 3.99 -14.31
CA GLY A 615 37.82 2.64 -14.92
C GLY A 615 36.95 2.50 -16.17
N HIS A 616 36.62 3.59 -16.84
CA HIS A 616 35.76 3.59 -18.02
C HIS A 616 36.50 3.17 -19.28
N LEU A 617 36.57 1.87 -19.52
CA LEU A 617 37.35 1.25 -20.61
C LEU A 617 36.90 1.74 -22.00
N ASP A 618 35.58 1.75 -22.23
CA ASP A 618 34.97 2.12 -23.51
C ASP A 618 35.34 3.56 -23.90
N VAL A 619 35.20 4.50 -22.96
CA VAL A 619 35.56 5.90 -23.17
C VAL A 619 37.04 6.05 -23.43
N ALA A 620 37.88 5.37 -22.64
CA ALA A 620 39.35 5.43 -22.85
C ALA A 620 39.75 4.87 -24.20
N ALA A 621 39.15 3.77 -24.66
CA ALA A 621 39.38 3.19 -25.98
C ALA A 621 39.04 4.19 -27.11
N VAL A 622 37.86 4.85 -26.99
CA VAL A 622 37.42 5.87 -27.96
C VAL A 622 38.40 7.07 -27.98
N LEU A 623 38.81 7.57 -26.81
CA LEU A 623 39.76 8.69 -26.71
C LEU A 623 41.15 8.35 -27.30
N LEU A 624 41.64 7.15 -27.02
CA LEU A 624 42.95 6.68 -27.51
C LEU A 624 42.92 6.34 -28.99
N SER A 625 41.81 5.89 -29.55
CA SER A 625 41.67 5.69 -31.00
C SER A 625 41.76 7.00 -31.77
N THR A 626 41.25 8.10 -31.19
CA THR A 626 41.26 9.42 -31.77
C THR A 626 42.67 10.09 -31.68
N GLY A 627 43.39 9.86 -30.58
CA GLY A 627 44.66 10.56 -30.34
C GLY A 627 45.64 9.82 -29.44
N LYS A 628 46.37 8.83 -29.96
CA LYS A 628 47.35 8.04 -29.23
C LYS A 628 48.44 8.87 -28.52
N LYS A 629 48.82 10.04 -29.05
CA LYS A 629 49.82 10.91 -28.45
C LYS A 629 49.43 11.54 -27.11
N SER A 630 48.15 11.53 -26.75
CA SER A 630 47.61 12.08 -25.48
C SER A 630 47.76 11.15 -24.26
N VAL A 631 48.14 9.90 -24.48
CA VAL A 631 48.25 8.89 -23.43
C VAL A 631 49.19 9.28 -22.29
N ASN A 632 50.23 10.09 -22.61
CA ASN A 632 51.23 10.57 -21.66
C ASN A 632 51.04 12.03 -21.22
N ASP A 633 49.90 12.64 -21.51
CA ASP A 633 49.57 13.98 -21.01
C ASP A 633 49.57 13.98 -19.47
N LYS A 634 50.04 15.07 -18.90
CA LYS A 634 50.18 15.21 -17.44
C LYS A 634 49.24 16.29 -16.90
N ASN A 635 48.63 16.03 -15.77
CA ASN A 635 47.86 17.00 -15.00
C ASN A 635 48.81 17.92 -14.16
N VAL A 636 48.26 18.80 -13.33
CA VAL A 636 49.02 19.72 -12.45
C VAL A 636 49.93 18.99 -11.46
N TRP A 637 49.56 17.79 -11.03
CA TRP A 637 50.40 16.92 -10.18
C TRP A 637 51.38 16.08 -10.98
N ARG A 638 51.52 16.34 -12.28
CA ARG A 638 52.30 15.57 -13.25
C ARG A 638 51.89 14.09 -13.34
N LYS A 639 50.71 13.71 -12.84
CA LYS A 639 50.14 12.36 -13.00
C LYS A 639 49.66 12.19 -14.44
N THR A 640 49.94 11.04 -15.02
CA THR A 640 49.36 10.58 -16.30
C THR A 640 48.12 9.76 -16.05
N ALA A 641 47.34 9.44 -17.08
CA ALA A 641 46.21 8.53 -16.99
C ALA A 641 46.59 7.17 -16.37
N LEU A 642 47.81 6.66 -16.68
CA LEU A 642 48.30 5.40 -16.12
C LEU A 642 48.55 5.49 -14.59
N HIS A 643 48.98 6.64 -14.06
CA HIS A 643 49.09 6.85 -12.62
C HIS A 643 47.72 6.72 -11.96
N LEU A 644 46.70 7.38 -12.53
CA LEU A 644 45.36 7.38 -11.97
C LEU A 644 44.70 5.98 -12.06
N ALA A 645 44.84 5.28 -13.19
CA ALA A 645 44.41 3.91 -13.33
C ALA A 645 45.06 2.98 -12.27
N SER A 646 46.37 3.16 -12.07
CA SER A 646 47.15 2.40 -11.07
C SER A 646 46.79 2.75 -9.64
N GLU A 647 46.44 4.00 -9.36
CA GLU A 647 46.01 4.50 -8.04
C GLU A 647 44.66 3.96 -7.65
N HIS A 648 43.75 3.74 -8.62
CA HIS A 648 42.37 3.27 -8.39
C HIS A 648 42.16 1.78 -8.72
N GLY A 649 43.23 1.05 -9.07
CA GLY A 649 43.14 -0.39 -9.31
C GLY A 649 42.38 -0.78 -10.58
N GLN A 650 42.49 0.03 -11.64
CA GLN A 650 41.74 -0.16 -12.89
C GLN A 650 42.51 -1.07 -13.86
N ASP A 651 42.54 -2.36 -13.59
CA ASP A 651 43.41 -3.35 -14.19
C ASP A 651 43.31 -3.44 -15.71
N SER A 652 42.05 -3.62 -16.22
CA SER A 652 41.82 -3.70 -17.69
C SER A 652 42.22 -2.43 -18.42
N LEU A 653 42.11 -1.29 -17.72
CA LEU A 653 42.46 0.01 -18.29
C LEU A 653 44.00 0.22 -18.30
N ILE A 654 44.71 -0.31 -17.32
CA ILE A 654 46.17 -0.33 -17.30
C ILE A 654 46.70 -1.02 -18.55
N ASP A 655 46.16 -2.20 -18.91
CA ASP A 655 46.54 -2.92 -20.11
C ASP A 655 46.27 -2.10 -21.37
N LEU A 656 45.09 -1.48 -21.49
CA LEU A 656 44.75 -0.64 -22.64
C LEU A 656 45.68 0.56 -22.78
N LEU A 657 45.99 1.23 -21.68
CA LEU A 657 46.92 2.39 -21.69
C LEU A 657 48.35 1.98 -22.08
N MET A 658 48.84 0.86 -21.57
CA MET A 658 50.15 0.34 -21.92
C MET A 658 50.22 -0.07 -23.39
N CYS A 659 49.23 -0.77 -23.91
CA CYS A 659 49.11 -1.11 -25.33
C CYS A 659 49.05 0.15 -26.22
N SER A 660 48.54 1.24 -25.69
CA SER A 660 48.46 2.53 -26.41
C SER A 660 49.73 3.38 -26.29
N GLY A 661 50.80 2.89 -25.67
CA GLY A 661 52.10 3.55 -25.56
C GLY A 661 52.25 4.45 -24.31
N ALA A 662 51.52 4.14 -23.24
CA ALA A 662 51.73 4.83 -21.97
C ALA A 662 53.15 4.56 -21.41
N ASN A 663 53.79 5.61 -20.91
CA ASN A 663 55.09 5.46 -20.25
C ASN A 663 54.93 4.88 -18.85
N VAL A 664 55.26 3.60 -18.69
CA VAL A 664 55.19 2.84 -17.43
C VAL A 664 56.03 3.44 -16.32
N ASN A 665 57.10 4.18 -16.70
CA ASN A 665 58.04 4.82 -15.79
C ASN A 665 57.86 6.34 -15.70
N ALA A 666 56.72 6.87 -16.12
CA ALA A 666 56.41 8.28 -15.95
C ALA A 666 56.49 8.67 -14.46
N LEU A 667 56.96 9.88 -14.20
CA LEU A 667 57.10 10.41 -12.83
C LEU A 667 56.09 11.53 -12.59
N ASP A 668 55.41 11.44 -11.46
CA ASP A 668 54.58 12.51 -10.94
C ASP A 668 55.39 13.55 -10.14
N ASN A 669 54.72 14.50 -9.44
CA ASN A 669 55.39 15.51 -8.61
C ASN A 669 56.16 14.90 -7.42
N ASN A 670 55.74 13.76 -6.92
CA ASN A 670 56.38 13.01 -5.86
C ASN A 670 57.50 12.08 -6.38
N LYS A 671 57.80 12.13 -7.67
CA LYS A 671 58.61 11.14 -8.39
C LYS A 671 58.06 9.71 -8.25
N ASP A 672 56.78 9.54 -7.88
CA ASP A 672 56.14 8.24 -7.92
C ASP A 672 55.92 7.79 -9.36
N THR A 673 56.20 6.54 -9.65
CA THR A 673 55.80 5.90 -10.91
C THR A 673 54.40 5.30 -10.75
N PRO A 674 53.71 4.91 -11.83
CA PRO A 674 52.42 4.17 -11.73
C PRO A 674 52.55 2.94 -10.81
N LEU A 675 53.70 2.27 -10.81
CA LEU A 675 53.94 1.12 -9.91
C LEU A 675 53.97 1.54 -8.44
N HIS A 676 54.54 2.71 -8.08
CA HIS A 676 54.45 3.23 -6.72
C HIS A 676 53.01 3.51 -6.32
N CYS A 677 52.19 4.08 -7.22
CA CYS A 677 50.80 4.34 -6.97
C CYS A 677 50.00 3.04 -6.71
N ALA A 678 50.08 2.03 -7.59
CA ALA A 678 49.45 0.75 -7.43
C ALA A 678 49.84 0.06 -6.11
N THR A 679 51.13 0.16 -5.77
CA THR A 679 51.71 -0.43 -4.55
C THR A 679 51.19 0.27 -3.30
N ARG A 680 51.15 1.62 -3.28
CA ARG A 680 50.69 2.41 -2.13
C ARG A 680 49.27 2.12 -1.77
N PHE A 681 48.38 1.93 -2.76
CA PHE A 681 46.96 1.66 -2.56
C PHE A 681 46.63 0.16 -2.44
N GLY A 682 47.63 -0.73 -2.58
CA GLY A 682 47.48 -2.16 -2.35
C GLY A 682 46.75 -2.92 -3.49
N HIS A 683 46.87 -2.42 -4.71
CA HIS A 683 46.22 -3.03 -5.89
C HIS A 683 47.12 -4.13 -6.50
N LEU A 684 47.01 -5.33 -5.98
CA LEU A 684 47.87 -6.48 -6.35
C LEU A 684 47.81 -6.79 -7.85
N GLU A 685 46.60 -6.85 -8.41
CA GLU A 685 46.40 -7.16 -9.84
C GLU A 685 47.02 -6.08 -10.74
N SER A 686 46.82 -4.80 -10.39
CA SER A 686 47.47 -3.66 -11.07
C SER A 686 48.98 -3.76 -11.07
N VAL A 687 49.54 -4.16 -9.92
CA VAL A 687 51.00 -4.40 -9.83
C VAL A 687 51.42 -5.56 -10.73
N GLN A 688 50.67 -6.65 -10.76
CA GLN A 688 50.94 -7.79 -11.64
C GLN A 688 50.94 -7.36 -13.13
N ARG A 689 49.91 -6.61 -13.55
CA ARG A 689 49.81 -6.08 -14.93
C ARG A 689 51.01 -5.22 -15.33
N LEU A 690 51.36 -4.26 -14.46
CA LEU A 690 52.51 -3.39 -14.69
C LEU A 690 53.85 -4.17 -14.79
N LEU A 691 54.01 -5.25 -14.01
CA LEU A 691 55.20 -6.09 -13.99
C LEU A 691 55.26 -7.12 -15.12
N SER A 692 54.13 -7.56 -15.63
CA SER A 692 54.04 -8.51 -16.72
C SER A 692 54.15 -7.91 -18.10
N TRP A 693 54.19 -6.58 -18.20
CA TRP A 693 54.27 -5.85 -19.47
C TRP A 693 55.58 -6.16 -20.21
N THR A 694 55.44 -6.66 -21.44
CA THR A 694 56.58 -7.04 -22.32
C THR A 694 56.66 -6.21 -23.58
N GLY A 695 55.68 -5.33 -23.86
CA GLY A 695 55.58 -4.55 -25.10
C GLY A 695 56.43 -3.28 -25.15
N GLY A 696 57.40 -3.10 -24.25
CA GLY A 696 58.23 -1.91 -24.18
C GLY A 696 59.24 -1.93 -23.02
N THR A 697 59.68 -0.72 -22.56
CA THR A 697 60.49 -0.64 -21.34
C THR A 697 59.66 -1.10 -20.15
N GLY A 698 60.07 -2.19 -19.48
CA GLY A 698 59.40 -2.72 -18.30
C GLY A 698 59.37 -1.72 -17.13
N ALA A 699 58.54 -1.96 -16.16
CA ALA A 699 58.42 -1.14 -14.94
C ALA A 699 59.76 -1.14 -14.16
N ASN A 700 60.26 0.04 -13.84
CA ASN A 700 61.48 0.19 -13.06
C ASN A 700 61.23 -0.09 -11.57
N LEU A 701 61.66 -1.27 -11.14
CA LEU A 701 61.50 -1.73 -9.76
C LEU A 701 62.41 -1.01 -8.76
N ARG A 702 63.45 -0.34 -9.26
CA ARG A 702 64.46 0.39 -8.46
C ARG A 702 64.23 1.91 -8.47
N ALA A 703 63.19 2.38 -9.15
CA ALA A 703 62.85 3.80 -9.13
C ALA A 703 62.60 4.26 -7.68
N LYS A 704 63.17 5.40 -7.33
CA LYS A 704 62.99 6.02 -6.02
C LYS A 704 62.14 7.28 -6.14
N ASN A 705 61.21 7.42 -5.24
CA ASN A 705 60.40 8.64 -5.15
C ASN A 705 61.06 9.71 -4.30
N ASN A 706 60.38 10.85 -4.05
CA ASN A 706 60.95 11.98 -3.30
C ASN A 706 61.29 11.67 -1.83
N VAL A 707 60.76 10.58 -1.27
CA VAL A 707 61.11 10.08 0.08
C VAL A 707 62.10 8.92 0.02
N ASP A 708 62.82 8.81 -1.09
CA ASP A 708 63.87 7.83 -1.38
C ASP A 708 63.42 6.35 -1.28
N LYS A 709 62.09 6.08 -1.36
CA LYS A 709 61.51 4.76 -1.30
C LYS A 709 61.26 4.17 -2.67
N THR A 710 61.63 2.90 -2.83
CA THR A 710 61.26 2.10 -4.01
C THR A 710 59.82 1.54 -3.84
N PRO A 711 59.18 1.05 -4.94
CA PRO A 711 57.85 0.40 -4.84
C PRO A 711 57.82 -0.72 -3.80
N LEU A 712 58.87 -1.53 -3.67
CA LEU A 712 58.97 -2.56 -2.64
C LEU A 712 58.95 -1.97 -1.23
N GLN A 713 59.70 -0.92 -0.97
CA GLN A 713 59.75 -0.26 0.33
C GLN A 713 58.40 0.42 0.65
N VAL A 714 57.68 0.93 -0.35
CA VAL A 714 56.33 1.46 -0.20
C VAL A 714 55.39 0.34 0.24
N ALA A 715 55.44 -0.86 -0.38
CA ALA A 715 54.64 -1.99 0.03
C ALA A 715 54.90 -2.41 1.48
N GLN A 716 56.19 -2.41 1.89
CA GLN A 716 56.62 -2.82 3.23
C GLN A 716 56.20 -1.82 4.33
N CYS A 717 55.80 -0.59 3.98
CA CYS A 717 55.30 0.38 4.94
C CYS A 717 53.87 0.11 5.39
N HIS A 718 53.13 -0.82 4.76
CA HIS A 718 51.76 -1.15 5.04
C HIS A 718 51.66 -2.62 5.43
N HIS A 719 50.71 -2.95 6.37
CA HIS A 719 50.62 -4.28 6.95
C HIS A 719 49.40 -5.07 6.49
N THR A 720 48.69 -4.66 5.43
CA THR A 720 47.57 -5.41 4.88
C THR A 720 48.02 -6.64 4.09
N ALA A 721 47.16 -7.64 3.97
CA ALA A 721 47.45 -8.88 3.23
C ALA A 721 47.81 -8.60 1.76
N ASN A 722 47.18 -7.63 1.13
CA ASN A 722 47.48 -7.23 -0.24
C ASN A 722 48.87 -6.64 -0.36
N HIS A 723 49.32 -5.76 0.55
CA HIS A 723 50.65 -5.19 0.55
C HIS A 723 51.75 -6.23 0.79
N GLN A 724 51.49 -7.25 1.65
CA GLN A 724 52.40 -8.38 1.85
C GLN A 724 52.53 -9.22 0.57
N GLY A 725 51.41 -9.47 -0.12
CA GLY A 725 51.39 -10.14 -1.44
C GLY A 725 52.19 -9.36 -2.50
N ILE A 726 51.96 -8.05 -2.55
CA ILE A 726 52.72 -7.15 -3.45
C ILE A 726 54.21 -7.15 -3.13
N ALA A 727 54.61 -7.07 -1.85
CA ALA A 727 56.01 -7.09 -1.45
C ALA A 727 56.69 -8.41 -1.87
N SER A 728 56.03 -9.55 -1.64
CA SER A 728 56.50 -10.86 -2.06
C SER A 728 56.68 -10.96 -3.58
N LEU A 729 55.70 -10.43 -4.34
CA LEU A 729 55.72 -10.40 -5.79
C LEU A 729 56.87 -9.56 -6.33
N LEU A 730 57.07 -8.35 -5.77
CA LEU A 730 58.15 -7.44 -6.15
C LEU A 730 59.53 -8.04 -5.82
N GLN A 731 59.71 -8.66 -4.66
CA GLN A 731 60.92 -9.37 -4.28
C GLN A 731 61.30 -10.50 -5.27
N LYS A 732 60.27 -11.36 -5.58
CA LYS A 732 60.45 -12.43 -6.55
C LYS A 732 60.86 -11.92 -7.93
N LYS A 733 60.21 -10.84 -8.41
CA LYS A 733 60.53 -10.27 -9.70
C LYS A 733 61.93 -9.61 -9.72
N MET A 734 62.35 -8.95 -8.62
CA MET A 734 63.70 -8.38 -8.50
C MET A 734 64.82 -9.44 -8.50
N LEU A 735 64.56 -10.64 -7.97
CA LEU A 735 65.46 -11.79 -8.04
C LEU A 735 65.62 -12.36 -9.45
N LEU A 736 64.60 -12.29 -10.28
CA LEU A 736 64.60 -12.77 -11.67
C LEU A 736 65.29 -11.81 -12.66
N ILE A 737 65.51 -10.56 -12.27
CA ILE A 737 66.14 -9.53 -13.10
C ILE A 737 67.63 -9.35 -12.73
N LYS A 738 68.15 -10.09 -11.76
CA LYS A 738 69.58 -10.21 -11.51
C LYS A 738 70.24 -11.10 -12.55
#